data_eaf64ce8955a8041da3fcff2b1d40e8a
#
_entry.id   eaf64ce8955a8041da3fcff2b1d40e8a
#
_cell.length_a   1.000
_cell.length_b   1.000
_cell.length_c   1.000
_cell.angle_alpha   90.00
_cell.angle_beta   90.00
_cell.angle_gamma   90.00
#
_symmetry.space_group_name_H-M   'P 1'
#
loop_
_entity.id
_entity.type
_entity.pdbx_description
1 polymer ?
#
loop_
_entity_poly.entity_id
_entity_poly.type
_entity_poly.pdbx_seq_one_letter_code
_entity_poly.pdbx_strand_id
1 'polypeptide(L)'
;TAIYGSRGANGVIIVTTKKGKSGKTSVAFDAYWGIQNIYKKYDLLDSRSFEKLANEALVNSGGAAIYDESLTPATTDWQDLTSNKNALTQNYQLTVSGGNDKTTFLTSFNYFNQEGVIKASEMKKYAFRANIDHKISSTINLGLSLTMTKVDNNRVGNSVLQSRLTTPSNLPVMQDDGSYTFSDNNGVITFDNPVGVINEKVDWHTNFRSLNNAFVEWNIIKGLKFKSSFGIDIDYATNKSYNPRSVYSGSQKNGEAKKISNNTYTWINENILTYTNTWGVHSFTGMVGYTQQQSAYDGFNAGSYGFLNDNLQMNNLGSGTTYTAPGSEVKKWALNSYLARVNYTVNNKYLLTASIRADGSSRFGSDNRWGYFPSAALAWRASEESFIKDLNIFSNLKPRVSFGITGNQDGIGTYPAYALLGSNGYVAGGDKVTGYYPSQVANTNLKWETTAQFDAGIDFGFFNNRLTVVIDGYYKKTRDLLLKVKVPGSSGFSSGLKNIGEVENKGFELAINATPIEGDFTWNTSLNLTYNKNKVLDLGDVSFIYPSQPGQDETGIHLGRIIQVGQPLGTFYGYVYDGLFSTTDDIASSAQPTAKPGDIRYKDISGPDGVPDGVINDLDRTIIGCAQPKLFGGFNNTFSYKNFDLNVNTIFTIGNDVYNGTRVTMENMQGSTNMFASTMNYWTPDNQNAPLPRPLRSKAVMRVSNQYVENGSYLR
;
A
#
# COMPACT_ATOMS: atom_id res chain seq x y z
N THR A 1 -13.37 6.44 -17.36
CA THR A 1 -12.86 6.95 -16.04
C THR A 1 -13.18 8.43 -15.83
N ALA A 2 -13.07 9.29 -16.86
CA ALA A 2 -13.23 10.76 -16.72
C ALA A 2 -14.57 11.21 -16.09
N ILE A 3 -15.68 10.47 -16.27
CA ILE A 3 -16.96 10.80 -15.63
C ILE A 3 -16.89 10.75 -14.10
N TYR A 4 -15.94 10.00 -13.54
CA TYR A 4 -15.68 9.95 -12.10
C TYR A 4 -14.77 11.10 -11.61
N GLY A 5 -14.30 11.97 -12.54
CA GLY A 5 -13.54 13.18 -12.27
C GLY A 5 -12.29 12.92 -11.45
N SER A 6 -12.12 13.69 -10.40
CA SER A 6 -10.96 13.63 -9.50
C SER A 6 -10.79 12.28 -8.78
N ARG A 7 -11.81 11.45 -8.74
CA ARG A 7 -11.76 10.11 -8.14
C ARG A 7 -11.35 9.01 -9.13
N GLY A 8 -11.28 9.33 -10.43
CA GLY A 8 -10.96 8.37 -11.50
C GLY A 8 -9.52 8.36 -11.98
N ALA A 9 -8.63 9.22 -11.44
CA ALA A 9 -7.25 9.39 -11.92
C ALA A 9 -6.41 8.11 -11.83
N ASN A 10 -6.61 7.31 -10.77
CA ASN A 10 -5.91 6.05 -10.52
C ASN A 10 -6.67 4.80 -11.01
N GLY A 11 -7.74 5.00 -11.79
CA GLY A 11 -8.62 3.93 -12.25
C GLY A 11 -9.90 3.82 -11.42
N VAL A 12 -10.86 3.04 -11.92
CA VAL A 12 -12.16 2.82 -11.27
C VAL A 12 -12.47 1.33 -11.26
N ILE A 13 -12.72 0.79 -10.07
CA ILE A 13 -13.20 -0.58 -9.88
C ILE A 13 -14.69 -0.49 -9.52
N ILE A 14 -15.55 -1.06 -10.37
CA ILE A 14 -16.98 -1.07 -10.14
C ILE A 14 -17.38 -2.42 -9.56
N VAL A 15 -17.91 -2.41 -8.32
CA VAL A 15 -18.41 -3.60 -7.64
C VAL A 15 -19.94 -3.55 -7.62
N THR A 16 -20.57 -4.49 -8.33
CA THR A 16 -22.02 -4.66 -8.30
C THR A 16 -22.37 -5.78 -7.33
N THR A 17 -23.07 -5.44 -6.25
CA THR A 17 -23.44 -6.42 -5.23
C THR A 17 -24.69 -7.20 -5.63
N LYS A 18 -24.81 -8.42 -5.10
CA LYS A 18 -26.04 -9.22 -5.24
C LYS A 18 -27.23 -8.46 -4.64
N LYS A 19 -28.36 -8.54 -5.31
CA LYS A 19 -29.65 -8.00 -4.87
C LYS A 19 -30.67 -9.11 -4.67
N GLY A 20 -31.74 -8.82 -3.95
CA GLY A 20 -32.89 -9.70 -3.85
C GLY A 20 -33.55 -9.91 -5.24
N LYS A 21 -34.17 -11.05 -5.43
CA LYS A 21 -34.98 -11.38 -6.62
C LYS A 21 -36.39 -11.66 -6.20
N SER A 22 -37.36 -11.32 -7.07
CA SER A 22 -38.77 -11.74 -6.90
C SER A 22 -38.83 -13.27 -6.87
N GLY A 23 -39.62 -13.84 -5.96
CA GLY A 23 -39.78 -15.27 -5.77
C GLY A 23 -39.79 -15.69 -4.31
N LYS A 24 -39.78 -17.01 -4.09
CA LYS A 24 -39.74 -17.59 -2.73
C LYS A 24 -38.48 -17.13 -1.98
N THR A 25 -38.62 -16.92 -0.67
CA THR A 25 -37.51 -16.63 0.19
C THR A 25 -36.52 -17.80 0.20
N SER A 26 -35.26 -17.49 -0.07
CA SER A 26 -34.13 -18.43 -0.04
C SER A 26 -33.26 -18.12 1.15
N VAL A 27 -32.85 -19.15 1.87
CA VAL A 27 -31.89 -19.08 2.97
C VAL A 27 -30.65 -19.88 2.55
N ALA A 28 -29.50 -19.25 2.55
CA ALA A 28 -28.22 -19.89 2.29
C ALA A 28 -27.30 -19.71 3.49
N PHE A 29 -26.67 -20.80 3.90
CA PHE A 29 -25.67 -20.82 4.95
C PHE A 29 -24.38 -21.40 4.38
N ASP A 30 -23.30 -20.61 4.46
CA ASP A 30 -21.98 -21.00 4.00
C ASP A 30 -21.03 -20.96 5.21
N ALA A 31 -20.24 -22.02 5.37
CA ALA A 31 -19.23 -22.09 6.41
C ALA A 31 -17.96 -22.77 5.88
N TYR A 32 -16.79 -22.24 6.29
CA TYR A 32 -15.53 -22.92 6.06
C TYR A 32 -14.57 -22.71 7.22
N TRP A 33 -13.67 -23.68 7.37
CA TRP A 33 -12.54 -23.65 8.30
C TRP A 33 -11.27 -23.87 7.52
N GLY A 34 -10.22 -23.23 7.94
CA GLY A 34 -8.89 -23.37 7.38
C GLY A 34 -7.83 -23.32 8.47
N ILE A 35 -6.69 -23.88 8.21
CA ILE A 35 -5.52 -23.79 9.07
C ILE A 35 -4.39 -23.12 8.30
N GLN A 36 -3.62 -22.28 9.00
CA GLN A 36 -2.49 -21.55 8.45
C GLN A 36 -1.22 -21.87 9.21
N ASN A 37 -0.13 -22.02 8.48
CA ASN A 37 1.20 -22.23 9.03
C ASN A 37 2.21 -21.36 8.26
N ILE A 38 3.31 -21.02 8.90
CA ILE A 38 4.44 -20.37 8.22
C ILE A 38 5.04 -21.38 7.25
N TYR A 39 5.04 -21.03 5.96
CA TYR A 39 5.54 -21.93 4.91
C TYR A 39 7.05 -22.15 5.00
N LYS A 40 7.83 -21.11 5.32
CA LYS A 40 9.29 -21.16 5.40
C LYS A 40 9.79 -20.24 6.51
N LYS A 41 10.67 -20.74 7.35
CA LYS A 41 11.44 -19.95 8.33
C LYS A 41 12.80 -19.59 7.73
N TYR A 42 13.41 -18.55 8.29
CA TYR A 42 14.80 -18.25 8.00
C TYR A 42 15.72 -19.18 8.79
N ASP A 43 16.81 -19.58 8.17
CA ASP A 43 17.90 -20.30 8.84
C ASP A 43 18.80 -19.26 9.52
N LEU A 44 18.83 -19.28 10.85
CA LEU A 44 19.52 -18.30 11.69
C LEU A 44 20.71 -18.94 12.39
N LEU A 45 21.65 -18.10 12.85
CA LEU A 45 22.75 -18.57 13.67
C LEU A 45 22.25 -19.23 14.94
N ASP A 46 22.82 -20.40 15.27
CA ASP A 46 22.69 -20.99 16.59
C ASP A 46 23.52 -20.21 17.61
N SER A 47 23.41 -20.56 18.89
CA SER A 47 24.09 -19.85 19.98
C SER A 47 25.60 -19.79 19.82
N ARG A 48 26.23 -20.91 19.46
CA ARG A 48 27.67 -21.02 19.31
C ARG A 48 28.19 -20.20 18.13
N SER A 49 27.51 -20.30 16.99
CA SER A 49 27.85 -19.54 15.78
C SER A 49 27.68 -18.05 15.99
N PHE A 50 26.60 -17.63 16.70
CA PHE A 50 26.39 -16.24 17.07
C PHE A 50 27.52 -15.72 17.95
N GLU A 51 27.90 -16.42 19.05
CA GLU A 51 28.96 -16.01 19.99
C GLU A 51 30.31 -15.90 19.29
N LYS A 52 30.65 -16.86 18.42
CA LYS A 52 31.89 -16.82 17.64
C LYS A 52 31.95 -15.57 16.77
N LEU A 53 30.89 -15.30 16.00
CA LEU A 53 30.84 -14.14 15.09
C LEU A 53 30.83 -12.82 15.87
N ALA A 54 30.15 -12.75 17.03
CA ALA A 54 30.13 -11.59 17.91
C ALA A 54 31.51 -11.29 18.51
N ASN A 55 32.23 -12.32 18.99
CA ASN A 55 33.60 -12.20 19.46
C ASN A 55 34.53 -11.69 18.37
N GLU A 56 34.45 -12.25 17.17
CA GLU A 56 35.27 -11.87 16.03
C GLU A 56 35.01 -10.42 15.61
N ALA A 57 33.74 -10.00 15.59
CA ALA A 57 33.34 -8.61 15.30
C ALA A 57 33.92 -7.63 16.33
N LEU A 58 33.96 -8.00 17.60
CA LEU A 58 34.58 -7.21 18.67
C LEU A 58 36.09 -7.12 18.50
N VAL A 59 36.79 -8.25 18.32
CA VAL A 59 38.24 -8.31 18.17
C VAL A 59 38.71 -7.54 16.93
N ASN A 60 38.02 -7.71 15.80
CA ASN A 60 38.30 -6.98 14.56
C ASN A 60 38.12 -5.46 14.72
N SER A 61 37.32 -5.04 15.69
CA SER A 61 37.06 -3.62 16.01
C SER A 61 37.99 -3.09 17.11
N GLY A 62 38.95 -3.88 17.58
CA GLY A 62 39.94 -3.49 18.60
C GLY A 62 39.47 -3.74 20.04
N GLY A 63 38.37 -4.43 20.26
CA GLY A 63 37.86 -4.86 21.56
C GLY A 63 38.39 -6.25 21.97
N ALA A 64 37.90 -6.76 23.10
CA ALA A 64 38.18 -8.12 23.59
C ALA A 64 36.94 -9.02 23.32
N ALA A 65 37.18 -10.33 23.17
CA ALA A 65 36.12 -11.34 23.16
C ALA A 65 35.40 -11.33 24.52
N ILE A 66 34.07 -11.48 24.48
CA ILE A 66 33.19 -11.44 25.66
C ILE A 66 32.49 -12.78 25.92
N TYR A 67 32.43 -13.66 24.95
CA TYR A 67 31.84 -14.99 25.09
C TYR A 67 32.95 -16.06 25.20
N ASP A 68 32.75 -17.02 26.09
CA ASP A 68 33.63 -18.18 26.23
C ASP A 68 33.24 -19.27 25.22
N GLU A 69 33.99 -19.37 24.13
CA GLU A 69 33.76 -20.34 23.05
C GLU A 69 33.96 -21.81 23.46
N SER A 70 34.49 -22.08 24.65
CA SER A 70 34.56 -23.45 25.19
C SER A 70 33.19 -23.96 25.69
N LEU A 71 32.29 -23.05 25.99
CA LEU A 71 30.93 -23.36 26.42
C LEU A 71 30.00 -23.55 25.19
N THR A 72 28.93 -24.30 25.39
CA THR A 72 27.89 -24.45 24.38
C THR A 72 26.55 -24.08 25.01
N PRO A 73 26.14 -22.82 24.93
CA PRO A 73 24.86 -22.39 25.47
C PRO A 73 23.70 -23.00 24.71
N ALA A 74 22.54 -23.13 25.36
CA ALA A 74 21.34 -23.59 24.70
C ALA A 74 20.89 -22.59 23.62
N THR A 75 20.48 -23.09 22.46
CA THR A 75 19.97 -22.25 21.38
C THR A 75 18.48 -22.00 21.56
N THR A 76 18.08 -20.73 21.61
CA THR A 76 16.68 -20.29 21.64
C THR A 76 16.19 -20.04 20.23
N ASP A 77 15.25 -20.86 19.75
CA ASP A 77 14.55 -20.64 18.46
C ASP A 77 13.39 -19.66 18.67
N TRP A 78 13.69 -18.37 18.56
CA TRP A 78 12.70 -17.29 18.66
C TRP A 78 11.61 -17.37 17.60
N GLN A 79 11.90 -17.90 16.41
CA GLN A 79 10.91 -18.08 15.37
C GLN A 79 9.88 -19.14 15.74
N ASP A 80 10.30 -20.28 16.30
CA ASP A 80 9.37 -21.34 16.71
C ASP A 80 8.54 -20.93 17.91
N LEU A 81 9.16 -20.34 18.93
CA LEU A 81 8.48 -19.88 20.13
C LEU A 81 7.37 -18.85 19.87
N THR A 82 7.54 -18.02 18.85
CA THR A 82 6.58 -16.95 18.50
C THR A 82 5.60 -17.33 17.40
N SER A 83 5.81 -18.47 16.74
CA SER A 83 4.93 -18.96 15.67
C SER A 83 3.72 -19.69 16.22
N ASN A 84 2.57 -19.44 15.63
CA ASN A 84 1.35 -20.20 15.87
C ASN A 84 1.31 -21.36 14.86
N LYS A 85 1.26 -22.60 15.37
CA LYS A 85 1.09 -23.80 14.55
C LYS A 85 -0.40 -24.08 14.37
N ASN A 86 -0.82 -24.31 13.13
CA ASN A 86 -2.22 -24.56 12.77
C ASN A 86 -3.17 -23.41 13.17
N ALA A 87 -2.76 -22.17 12.93
CA ALA A 87 -3.57 -20.99 13.18
C ALA A 87 -4.93 -21.11 12.48
N LEU A 88 -6.01 -21.02 13.25
CA LEU A 88 -7.36 -21.32 12.78
C LEU A 88 -7.97 -20.12 12.06
N THR A 89 -8.57 -20.37 10.91
CA THR A 89 -9.44 -19.44 10.19
C THR A 89 -10.85 -20.04 10.13
N GLN A 90 -11.85 -19.21 10.46
CA GLN A 90 -13.25 -19.60 10.47
C GLN A 90 -14.08 -18.54 9.75
N ASN A 91 -15.02 -18.97 8.92
CA ASN A 91 -15.98 -18.08 8.30
C ASN A 91 -17.37 -18.72 8.34
N TYR A 92 -18.36 -17.90 8.74
CA TYR A 92 -19.77 -18.29 8.75
C TYR A 92 -20.58 -17.16 8.10
N GLN A 93 -21.36 -17.51 7.11
CA GLN A 93 -22.21 -16.54 6.42
C GLN A 93 -23.64 -17.06 6.30
N LEU A 94 -24.58 -16.30 6.81
CA LEU A 94 -26.01 -16.52 6.62
C LEU A 94 -26.55 -15.45 5.65
N THR A 95 -27.22 -15.88 4.58
CA THR A 95 -27.84 -14.99 3.62
C THR A 95 -29.31 -15.36 3.45
N VAL A 96 -30.20 -14.38 3.59
CA VAL A 96 -31.63 -14.51 3.35
C VAL A 96 -32.00 -13.54 2.23
N SER A 97 -32.62 -14.04 1.18
CA SER A 97 -33.04 -13.23 0.02
C SER A 97 -34.39 -13.68 -0.51
N GLY A 98 -35.16 -12.74 -1.04
CA GLY A 98 -36.46 -13.04 -1.59
C GLY A 98 -37.19 -11.77 -1.97
N GLY A 99 -38.51 -11.92 -2.20
CA GLY A 99 -39.35 -10.78 -2.46
C GLY A 99 -40.53 -11.11 -3.41
N ASN A 100 -41.24 -10.08 -3.78
CA ASN A 100 -42.32 -10.12 -4.76
C ASN A 100 -42.08 -9.05 -5.83
N ASP A 101 -43.08 -8.81 -6.69
CA ASP A 101 -42.97 -7.85 -7.79
C ASP A 101 -42.80 -6.39 -7.35
N LYS A 102 -43.16 -6.08 -6.08
CA LYS A 102 -43.03 -4.74 -5.51
C LYS A 102 -41.78 -4.59 -4.63
N THR A 103 -41.44 -5.59 -3.86
CA THR A 103 -40.35 -5.52 -2.90
C THR A 103 -39.42 -6.70 -3.04
N THR A 104 -38.13 -6.44 -3.23
CA THR A 104 -37.08 -7.47 -3.17
C THR A 104 -36.07 -7.11 -2.07
N PHE A 105 -35.57 -8.12 -1.38
CA PHE A 105 -34.60 -7.93 -0.31
C PHE A 105 -33.50 -8.99 -0.32
N LEU A 106 -32.35 -8.60 0.15
CA LEU A 106 -31.24 -9.49 0.48
C LEU A 106 -30.63 -9.00 1.80
N THR A 107 -30.58 -9.88 2.79
CA THR A 107 -29.92 -9.59 4.07
C THR A 107 -28.88 -10.67 4.32
N SER A 108 -27.70 -10.31 4.78
CA SER A 108 -26.66 -11.25 5.14
C SER A 108 -25.96 -10.84 6.42
N PHE A 109 -25.56 -11.83 7.19
CA PHE A 109 -24.67 -11.71 8.33
C PHE A 109 -23.45 -12.58 8.10
N ASN A 110 -22.25 -12.04 8.35
CA ASN A 110 -20.99 -12.76 8.26
C ASN A 110 -20.19 -12.59 9.55
N TYR A 111 -19.72 -13.69 10.08
CA TYR A 111 -18.70 -13.75 11.13
C TYR A 111 -17.45 -14.39 10.54
N PHE A 112 -16.33 -13.71 10.68
CA PHE A 112 -15.03 -14.19 10.25
C PHE A 112 -14.04 -14.04 11.40
N ASN A 113 -13.35 -15.14 11.75
CA ASN A 113 -12.27 -15.13 12.72
C ASN A 113 -11.02 -15.72 12.10
N GLN A 114 -9.90 -15.04 12.25
CA GLN A 114 -8.60 -15.48 11.77
C GLN A 114 -7.56 -15.28 12.85
N GLU A 115 -7.00 -16.39 13.33
CA GLU A 115 -5.76 -16.37 14.09
C GLU A 115 -4.58 -16.13 13.16
N GLY A 116 -3.64 -15.30 13.57
CA GLY A 116 -2.42 -15.08 12.78
C GLY A 116 -1.39 -16.18 12.98
N VAL A 117 -0.47 -16.31 12.04
CA VAL A 117 0.68 -17.24 12.13
C VAL A 117 1.73 -16.83 13.17
N ILE A 118 1.62 -15.63 13.72
CA ILE A 118 2.34 -15.19 14.93
C ILE A 118 1.37 -15.30 16.10
N LYS A 119 1.81 -15.89 17.21
CA LYS A 119 1.00 -16.03 18.43
C LYS A 119 0.43 -14.70 18.88
N ALA A 120 -0.72 -14.71 19.55
CA ALA A 120 -1.49 -13.58 20.04
C ALA A 120 -2.03 -12.61 18.96
N SER A 121 -1.70 -12.78 17.68
CA SER A 121 -2.35 -12.01 16.63
C SER A 121 -3.68 -12.63 16.21
N GLU A 122 -4.75 -11.83 16.19
CA GLU A 122 -6.10 -12.29 15.88
C GLU A 122 -6.91 -11.17 15.23
N MET A 123 -7.77 -11.53 14.28
CA MET A 123 -8.76 -10.63 13.67
C MET A 123 -10.15 -11.25 13.73
N LYS A 124 -11.09 -10.55 14.36
CA LYS A 124 -12.53 -10.88 14.36
C LYS A 124 -13.29 -9.84 13.57
N LYS A 125 -14.06 -10.28 12.59
CA LYS A 125 -14.89 -9.42 11.74
C LYS A 125 -16.34 -9.86 11.83
N TYR A 126 -17.21 -8.89 12.11
CA TYR A 126 -18.65 -9.01 12.07
C TYR A 126 -19.17 -8.11 10.96
N ALA A 127 -19.87 -8.64 10.00
CA ALA A 127 -20.44 -7.84 8.92
C ALA A 127 -21.95 -8.12 8.77
N PHE A 128 -22.71 -7.06 8.67
CA PHE A 128 -24.13 -7.09 8.36
C PHE A 128 -24.39 -6.32 7.08
N ARG A 129 -25.20 -6.87 6.20
CA ARG A 129 -25.62 -6.24 4.98
C ARG A 129 -27.11 -6.40 4.78
N ALA A 130 -27.79 -5.32 4.34
CA ALA A 130 -29.17 -5.36 3.89
C ALA A 130 -29.32 -4.54 2.61
N ASN A 131 -29.89 -5.13 1.57
CA ASN A 131 -30.30 -4.46 0.32
C ASN A 131 -31.82 -4.64 0.18
N ILE A 132 -32.52 -3.55 0.00
CA ILE A 132 -33.97 -3.52 -0.19
C ILE A 132 -34.27 -2.63 -1.39
N ASP A 133 -34.95 -3.15 -2.37
CA ASP A 133 -35.51 -2.40 -3.50
C ASP A 133 -37.04 -2.49 -3.45
N HIS A 134 -37.71 -1.34 -3.47
CA HIS A 134 -39.18 -1.25 -3.36
C HIS A 134 -39.78 -0.35 -4.43
N LYS A 135 -40.72 -0.87 -5.17
CA LYS A 135 -41.54 -0.12 -6.16
C LYS A 135 -42.75 0.47 -5.45
N ILE A 136 -42.72 1.77 -5.19
CA ILE A 136 -43.87 2.51 -4.62
C ILE A 136 -45.00 2.55 -5.62
N SER A 137 -44.65 2.83 -6.90
CA SER A 137 -45.58 2.88 -8.03
C SER A 137 -44.91 2.33 -9.28
N SER A 138 -45.62 2.39 -10.41
CA SER A 138 -45.07 2.07 -11.75
C SER A 138 -43.91 3.03 -12.14
N THR A 139 -43.86 4.20 -11.55
CA THR A 139 -42.91 5.27 -11.90
C THR A 139 -41.86 5.54 -10.82
N ILE A 140 -42.08 5.14 -9.56
CA ILE A 140 -41.19 5.47 -8.42
C ILE A 140 -40.62 4.20 -7.79
N ASN A 141 -39.30 4.10 -7.75
CA ASN A 141 -38.56 3.05 -7.08
C ASN A 141 -37.75 3.65 -5.94
N LEU A 142 -37.74 2.97 -4.80
CA LEU A 142 -36.81 3.25 -3.67
C LEU A 142 -35.81 2.13 -3.58
N GLY A 143 -34.58 2.46 -3.19
CA GLY A 143 -33.57 1.47 -2.82
C GLY A 143 -32.83 1.89 -1.56
N LEU A 144 -32.54 0.90 -0.74
CA LEU A 144 -31.73 1.03 0.47
C LEU A 144 -30.64 -0.03 0.46
N SER A 145 -29.41 0.38 0.68
CA SER A 145 -28.26 -0.50 0.85
C SER A 145 -27.53 -0.13 2.12
N LEU A 146 -27.45 -1.06 3.05
CA LEU A 146 -26.76 -0.92 4.33
C LEU A 146 -25.63 -1.94 4.36
N THR A 147 -24.43 -1.51 4.77
CA THR A 147 -23.31 -2.40 5.07
C THR A 147 -22.65 -1.90 6.34
N MET A 148 -22.68 -2.70 7.38
CA MET A 148 -22.06 -2.42 8.67
C MET A 148 -21.00 -3.48 8.94
N THR A 149 -19.83 -3.06 9.33
CA THR A 149 -18.71 -3.97 9.62
C THR A 149 -18.04 -3.52 10.90
N LYS A 150 -17.85 -4.46 11.83
CA LYS A 150 -16.98 -4.28 12.99
C LYS A 150 -15.81 -5.23 12.87
N VAL A 151 -14.60 -4.71 13.02
CA VAL A 151 -13.36 -5.48 13.03
C VAL A 151 -12.63 -5.22 14.33
N ASP A 152 -12.38 -6.28 15.08
CA ASP A 152 -11.54 -6.26 16.27
C ASP A 152 -10.23 -6.98 15.94
N ASN A 153 -9.10 -6.29 16.07
CA ASN A 153 -7.77 -6.85 15.84
C ASN A 153 -6.96 -6.79 17.13
N ASN A 154 -6.36 -7.90 17.52
CA ASN A 154 -5.19 -7.90 18.40
C ASN A 154 -3.94 -7.90 17.52
N ARG A 155 -3.13 -6.87 17.61
CA ARG A 155 -1.95 -6.71 16.76
C ARG A 155 -0.70 -7.06 17.53
N VAL A 156 0.10 -7.91 16.95
CA VAL A 156 1.48 -8.09 17.35
C VAL A 156 2.31 -7.14 16.49
N GLY A 157 2.83 -6.08 17.08
CA GLY A 157 3.51 -5.02 16.34
C GLY A 157 4.65 -5.52 15.44
N ASN A 158 5.04 -4.73 14.43
CA ASN A 158 6.16 -5.04 13.54
C ASN A 158 7.47 -5.32 14.29
N SER A 159 7.62 -4.80 15.52
CA SER A 159 8.75 -5.08 16.39
C SER A 159 8.95 -6.58 16.65
N VAL A 160 7.87 -7.36 16.81
CA VAL A 160 7.97 -8.81 17.00
C VAL A 160 8.46 -9.52 15.75
N LEU A 161 7.98 -9.09 14.55
CA LEU A 161 8.45 -9.67 13.29
C LEU A 161 9.95 -9.47 13.07
N GLN A 162 10.49 -8.36 13.53
CA GLN A 162 11.92 -8.07 13.47
C GLN A 162 12.66 -8.76 14.61
N SER A 163 12.23 -8.59 15.88
CA SER A 163 12.95 -9.10 17.05
C SER A 163 13.07 -10.62 17.06
N ARG A 164 12.06 -11.36 16.57
CA ARG A 164 12.15 -12.83 16.42
C ARG A 164 13.27 -13.31 15.48
N LEU A 165 13.79 -12.43 14.63
CA LEU A 165 14.90 -12.71 13.73
C LEU A 165 16.22 -12.18 14.29
N THR A 166 16.18 -11.03 14.94
CA THR A 166 17.38 -10.28 15.36
C THR A 166 17.80 -10.52 16.80
N THR A 167 16.92 -11.07 17.66
CA THR A 167 17.29 -11.39 19.04
C THR A 167 18.32 -12.50 19.04
N PRO A 168 19.44 -12.35 19.80
CA PRO A 168 20.50 -13.35 19.89
C PRO A 168 19.98 -14.72 20.36
N SER A 169 20.44 -15.78 19.69
CA SER A 169 20.00 -17.15 19.97
C SER A 169 20.60 -17.77 21.22
N ASN A 170 21.66 -17.19 21.76
CA ASN A 170 22.31 -17.63 23.00
C ASN A 170 21.62 -17.13 24.28
N LEU A 171 20.55 -16.31 24.15
CA LEU A 171 19.84 -15.75 25.29
C LEU A 171 18.62 -16.61 25.66
N PRO A 172 18.37 -16.90 26.96
CA PRO A 172 17.18 -17.59 27.39
C PRO A 172 15.93 -16.70 27.28
N VAL A 173 14.75 -17.29 27.21
CA VAL A 173 13.47 -16.55 27.21
C VAL A 173 13.26 -15.82 28.54
N MET A 174 13.57 -16.49 29.64
CA MET A 174 13.41 -15.98 31.00
C MET A 174 14.72 -16.13 31.78
N GLN A 175 14.92 -15.23 32.71
CA GLN A 175 15.99 -15.29 33.71
C GLN A 175 15.60 -16.23 34.86
N ASP A 176 16.51 -16.53 35.75
CA ASP A 176 16.29 -17.44 36.90
C ASP A 176 15.25 -16.93 37.90
N ASP A 177 15.00 -15.61 37.91
CA ASP A 177 13.99 -14.98 38.75
C ASP A 177 12.59 -15.01 38.11
N GLY A 178 12.45 -15.58 36.92
CA GLY A 178 11.19 -15.67 36.16
C GLY A 178 10.85 -14.41 35.38
N SER A 179 11.71 -13.41 35.32
CA SER A 179 11.52 -12.24 34.45
C SER A 179 11.94 -12.54 33.01
N TYR A 180 11.35 -11.82 32.03
CA TYR A 180 11.79 -11.94 30.63
C TYR A 180 13.18 -11.36 30.45
N THR A 181 14.03 -12.08 29.71
CA THR A 181 15.35 -11.57 29.33
C THR A 181 15.21 -10.45 28.31
N PHE A 182 15.81 -9.28 28.56
CA PHE A 182 15.83 -8.15 27.61
C PHE A 182 17.21 -7.47 27.50
N SER A 183 18.25 -8.07 28.07
CA SER A 183 19.63 -7.70 27.85
C SER A 183 20.51 -8.94 27.88
N ASP A 184 21.67 -8.87 27.24
CA ASP A 184 22.72 -9.86 27.46
C ASP A 184 23.37 -9.68 28.85
N ASN A 185 24.09 -10.71 29.31
CA ASN A 185 24.76 -10.70 30.63
C ASN A 185 25.79 -9.59 30.75
N ASN A 186 26.26 -9.02 29.65
CA ASN A 186 27.25 -7.96 29.58
C ASN A 186 26.61 -6.57 29.49
N GLY A 187 25.29 -6.47 29.38
CA GLY A 187 24.55 -5.21 29.23
C GLY A 187 24.82 -4.46 27.93
N VAL A 188 25.44 -5.11 26.96
CA VAL A 188 25.84 -4.51 25.67
C VAL A 188 24.70 -4.50 24.67
N ILE A 189 23.80 -5.51 24.76
CA ILE A 189 22.67 -5.69 23.86
C ILE A 189 21.38 -5.59 24.67
N THR A 190 20.48 -4.72 24.25
CA THR A 190 19.11 -4.62 24.81
C THR A 190 18.08 -4.80 23.71
N PHE A 191 16.98 -5.46 24.03
CA PHE A 191 15.95 -5.79 23.06
C PHE A 191 14.59 -6.02 23.74
N ASP A 192 13.51 -5.86 22.98
CA ASP A 192 12.19 -6.36 23.39
C ASP A 192 12.15 -7.87 23.17
N ASN A 193 12.06 -8.64 24.27
CA ASN A 193 11.90 -10.09 24.20
C ASN A 193 10.63 -10.45 23.42
N PRO A 194 10.71 -11.11 22.24
CA PRO A 194 9.56 -11.32 21.39
C PRO A 194 8.47 -12.19 22.04
N VAL A 195 8.83 -13.11 22.93
CA VAL A 195 7.87 -13.93 23.69
C VAL A 195 7.19 -13.07 24.75
N GLY A 196 7.95 -12.24 25.47
CA GLY A 196 7.40 -11.30 26.46
C GLY A 196 6.44 -10.30 25.82
N VAL A 197 6.80 -9.76 24.66
CA VAL A 197 5.91 -8.85 23.91
C VAL A 197 4.61 -9.53 23.51
N ILE A 198 4.65 -10.76 23.00
CA ILE A 198 3.46 -11.51 22.60
C ILE A 198 2.54 -11.79 23.79
N ASN A 199 3.09 -12.14 24.93
CA ASN A 199 2.30 -12.55 26.09
C ASN A 199 1.74 -11.37 26.88
N GLU A 200 2.45 -10.25 26.93
CA GLU A 200 2.19 -9.17 27.89
C GLU A 200 1.72 -7.86 27.26
N LYS A 201 2.20 -7.54 26.06
CA LYS A 201 1.83 -6.29 25.40
C LYS A 201 0.40 -6.35 24.87
N VAL A 202 -0.33 -5.27 25.02
CA VAL A 202 -1.68 -5.11 24.47
C VAL A 202 -1.66 -4.08 23.35
N ASP A 203 -2.21 -4.45 22.17
CA ASP A 203 -2.44 -3.53 21.05
C ASP A 203 -3.75 -3.86 20.34
N TRP A 204 -4.86 -3.41 20.94
CA TRP A 204 -6.20 -3.63 20.43
C TRP A 204 -6.63 -2.51 19.49
N HIS A 205 -6.98 -2.89 18.28
CA HIS A 205 -7.56 -2.01 17.28
C HIS A 205 -8.98 -2.44 16.93
N THR A 206 -9.95 -1.59 17.22
CA THR A 206 -11.35 -1.78 16.82
C THR A 206 -11.70 -0.77 15.76
N ASN A 207 -12.25 -1.24 14.64
CA ASN A 207 -12.81 -0.40 13.60
C ASN A 207 -14.28 -0.77 13.37
N PHE A 208 -15.17 0.20 13.45
CA PHE A 208 -16.56 0.10 13.04
C PHE A 208 -16.79 0.98 11.83
N ARG A 209 -17.23 0.39 10.73
CA ARG A 209 -17.56 1.12 9.51
C ARG A 209 -19.00 0.84 9.08
N SER A 210 -19.73 1.89 8.79
CA SER A 210 -21.11 1.81 8.27
C SER A 210 -21.21 2.57 6.96
N LEU A 211 -21.39 1.84 5.86
CA LEU A 211 -21.57 2.37 4.51
C LEU A 211 -23.01 2.18 4.08
N ASN A 212 -23.74 3.27 3.97
CA ASN A 212 -25.18 3.25 3.72
C ASN A 212 -25.50 4.11 2.50
N ASN A 213 -26.43 3.65 1.70
CA ASN A 213 -26.94 4.40 0.56
C ASN A 213 -28.46 4.22 0.46
N ALA A 214 -29.15 5.31 0.27
CA ALA A 214 -30.56 5.32 -0.07
C ALA A 214 -30.78 6.08 -1.38
N PHE A 215 -31.67 5.62 -2.23
CA PHE A 215 -32.00 6.34 -3.45
C PHE A 215 -33.49 6.31 -3.76
N VAL A 216 -33.94 7.34 -4.45
CA VAL A 216 -35.22 7.44 -5.13
C VAL A 216 -34.96 7.52 -6.63
N GLU A 217 -35.62 6.69 -7.39
CA GLU A 217 -35.60 6.74 -8.85
C GLU A 217 -37.01 7.00 -9.34
N TRP A 218 -37.19 8.07 -10.11
CA TRP A 218 -38.49 8.49 -10.67
C TRP A 218 -38.43 8.53 -12.19
N ASN A 219 -39.23 7.68 -12.81
CA ASN A 219 -39.49 7.70 -14.25
C ASN A 219 -40.58 8.76 -14.54
N ILE A 220 -40.12 10.00 -14.85
CA ILE A 220 -40.98 11.18 -14.98
C ILE A 220 -41.93 11.00 -16.17
N ILE A 221 -41.38 10.67 -17.34
CA ILE A 221 -42.05 10.31 -18.56
C ILE A 221 -41.27 9.19 -19.26
N LYS A 222 -41.80 8.62 -20.32
CA LYS A 222 -41.08 7.61 -21.11
C LYS A 222 -39.74 8.13 -21.57
N GLY A 223 -38.68 7.43 -21.16
CA GLY A 223 -37.30 7.76 -21.48
C GLY A 223 -36.67 8.80 -20.56
N LEU A 224 -37.40 9.57 -19.76
CA LEU A 224 -36.84 10.55 -18.82
C LEU A 224 -36.90 10.05 -17.38
N LYS A 225 -35.69 9.87 -16.76
CA LYS A 225 -35.53 9.33 -15.44
C LYS A 225 -34.72 10.28 -14.57
N PHE A 226 -35.21 10.57 -13.38
CA PHE A 226 -34.50 11.27 -12.33
C PHE A 226 -34.10 10.30 -11.23
N LYS A 227 -32.85 10.33 -10.78
CA LYS A 227 -32.37 9.57 -9.62
C LYS A 227 -31.70 10.50 -8.65
N SER A 228 -32.17 10.51 -7.41
CA SER A 228 -31.50 11.15 -6.28
C SER A 228 -31.01 10.06 -5.33
N SER A 229 -29.73 10.11 -4.98
CA SER A 229 -29.14 9.18 -3.99
C SER A 229 -28.41 9.94 -2.89
N PHE A 230 -28.52 9.40 -1.69
CA PHE A 230 -27.79 9.88 -0.51
C PHE A 230 -27.00 8.75 0.09
N GLY A 231 -25.69 8.93 0.13
CA GLY A 231 -24.74 8.00 0.75
C GLY A 231 -24.12 8.59 2.00
N ILE A 232 -23.92 7.75 3.03
CA ILE A 232 -23.16 8.10 4.22
C ILE A 232 -22.18 6.98 4.56
N ASP A 233 -20.92 7.34 4.77
CA ASP A 233 -19.85 6.47 5.23
C ASP A 233 -19.37 6.96 6.59
N ILE A 234 -19.53 6.14 7.60
CA ILE A 234 -19.11 6.39 8.97
C ILE A 234 -18.01 5.41 9.30
N ASP A 235 -16.84 5.93 9.66
CA ASP A 235 -15.69 5.14 10.07
C ASP A 235 -15.29 5.58 11.49
N TYR A 236 -15.39 4.65 12.43
CA TYR A 236 -15.07 4.86 13.83
C TYR A 236 -13.97 3.89 14.25
N ALA A 237 -12.75 4.39 14.39
CA ALA A 237 -11.58 3.60 14.75
C ALA A 237 -11.06 3.96 16.15
N THR A 238 -10.81 2.95 16.97
CA THR A 238 -10.15 3.10 18.28
C THR A 238 -8.92 2.22 18.34
N ASN A 239 -7.84 2.75 18.89
CA ASN A 239 -6.65 1.98 19.24
C ASN A 239 -6.38 2.12 20.74
N LYS A 240 -6.11 0.99 21.41
CA LYS A 240 -5.81 0.89 22.83
C LYS A 240 -4.54 0.08 22.97
N SER A 241 -3.47 0.68 23.48
CA SER A 241 -2.20 -0.01 23.64
C SER A 241 -1.67 0.14 25.06
N TYR A 242 -0.98 -0.91 25.50
CA TYR A 242 -0.25 -0.94 26.76
C TYR A 242 1.06 -1.68 26.60
N ASN A 243 2.17 -1.03 26.96
CA ASN A 243 3.49 -1.63 27.07
C ASN A 243 3.78 -1.86 28.56
N PRO A 244 3.75 -3.10 29.06
CA PRO A 244 3.96 -3.39 30.48
C PRO A 244 5.43 -3.28 30.88
N ARG A 245 5.68 -3.17 32.17
CA ARG A 245 7.02 -3.08 32.76
C ARG A 245 7.87 -4.35 32.58
N SER A 246 7.21 -5.47 32.28
CA SER A 246 7.84 -6.78 32.01
C SER A 246 8.53 -6.88 30.65
N VAL A 247 8.35 -5.91 29.75
CA VAL A 247 9.05 -5.82 28.46
C VAL A 247 9.99 -4.61 28.45
N TYR A 248 11.08 -4.67 27.69
CA TYR A 248 12.11 -3.61 27.70
C TYR A 248 11.55 -2.23 27.36
N SER A 249 10.78 -2.11 26.27
CA SER A 249 10.19 -0.82 25.87
C SER A 249 9.26 -0.22 26.92
N GLY A 250 8.56 -1.06 27.68
CA GLY A 250 7.68 -0.62 28.79
C GLY A 250 8.44 -0.35 30.09
N SER A 251 9.52 -1.11 30.39
CA SER A 251 10.34 -0.93 31.58
C SER A 251 11.00 0.45 31.64
N GLN A 252 11.42 0.98 30.47
CA GLN A 252 12.03 2.32 30.34
C GLN A 252 11.12 3.46 30.81
N LYS A 253 9.82 3.23 30.89
CA LYS A 253 8.79 4.22 31.27
C LYS A 253 7.95 3.77 32.46
N ASN A 254 8.33 2.68 33.12
CA ASN A 254 7.51 2.05 34.16
C ASN A 254 6.06 1.79 33.70
N GLY A 255 5.90 1.20 32.51
CA GLY A 255 4.62 0.98 31.86
C GLY A 255 4.15 2.20 31.05
N GLU A 256 3.58 1.97 29.87
CA GLU A 256 3.08 3.02 28.98
C GLU A 256 1.73 2.64 28.41
N ALA A 257 0.73 3.50 28.58
CA ALA A 257 -0.63 3.36 28.08
C ALA A 257 -0.98 4.43 27.06
N LYS A 258 -1.71 4.05 25.99
CA LYS A 258 -2.19 5.00 25.00
C LYS A 258 -3.59 4.62 24.51
N LYS A 259 -4.43 5.64 24.30
CA LYS A 259 -5.73 5.52 23.62
C LYS A 259 -5.83 6.53 22.49
N ILE A 260 -6.30 6.07 21.34
CA ILE A 260 -6.55 6.90 20.16
C ILE A 260 -7.98 6.64 19.69
N SER A 261 -8.70 7.68 19.32
CA SER A 261 -10.02 7.61 18.69
C SER A 261 -10.01 8.48 17.45
N ASN A 262 -10.39 7.90 16.31
CA ASN A 262 -10.47 8.58 15.03
C ASN A 262 -11.84 8.33 14.43
N ASN A 263 -12.57 9.40 14.14
CA ASN A 263 -13.91 9.35 13.59
C ASN A 263 -13.94 10.07 12.25
N THR A 264 -14.44 9.42 11.22
CA THR A 264 -14.62 10.02 9.90
C THR A 264 -16.08 9.87 9.48
N TYR A 265 -16.69 10.97 9.10
CA TYR A 265 -18.04 11.04 8.56
C TYR A 265 -17.96 11.62 7.17
N THR A 266 -18.31 10.83 6.17
CA THR A 266 -18.39 11.30 4.77
C THR A 266 -19.80 11.07 4.25
N TRP A 267 -20.43 12.11 3.75
CA TRP A 267 -21.71 11.98 3.07
C TRP A 267 -21.60 12.47 1.62
N ILE A 268 -22.43 11.91 0.78
CA ILE A 268 -22.54 12.25 -0.63
C ILE A 268 -24.01 12.30 -1.02
N ASN A 269 -24.42 13.34 -1.73
CA ASN A 269 -25.70 13.43 -2.40
C ASN A 269 -25.47 13.55 -3.91
N GLU A 270 -26.15 12.72 -4.69
CA GLU A 270 -26.02 12.70 -6.14
C GLU A 270 -27.43 12.82 -6.75
N ASN A 271 -27.60 13.75 -7.67
CA ASN A 271 -28.83 14.01 -8.39
C ASN A 271 -28.56 13.91 -9.88
N ILE A 272 -29.17 12.94 -10.54
CA ILE A 272 -28.87 12.59 -11.93
C ILE A 272 -30.19 12.55 -12.72
N LEU A 273 -30.26 13.33 -13.79
CA LEU A 273 -31.33 13.29 -14.79
C LEU A 273 -30.80 12.60 -16.03
N THR A 274 -31.49 11.56 -16.49
CA THR A 274 -31.11 10.79 -17.67
C THR A 274 -32.27 10.75 -18.64
N TYR A 275 -32.00 11.06 -19.90
CA TYR A 275 -32.97 10.88 -21.01
C TYR A 275 -32.42 9.84 -21.99
N THR A 276 -33.24 8.82 -22.28
CA THR A 276 -32.90 7.76 -23.24
C THR A 276 -34.01 7.64 -24.25
N ASN A 277 -33.69 7.69 -25.55
CA ASN A 277 -34.64 7.50 -26.61
C ASN A 277 -33.98 6.80 -27.81
N THR A 278 -34.79 6.07 -28.56
CA THR A 278 -34.40 5.41 -29.82
C THR A 278 -35.41 5.77 -30.89
N TRP A 279 -34.91 6.31 -31.98
CA TRP A 279 -35.74 6.66 -33.16
C TRP A 279 -35.05 6.18 -34.44
N GLY A 280 -35.73 5.29 -35.17
CA GLY A 280 -35.14 4.61 -36.33
C GLY A 280 -33.82 3.95 -35.97
N VAL A 281 -32.75 4.34 -36.63
CA VAL A 281 -31.39 3.80 -36.46
C VAL A 281 -30.58 4.51 -35.37
N HIS A 282 -31.16 5.50 -34.73
CA HIS A 282 -30.50 6.36 -33.75
C HIS A 282 -30.84 5.97 -32.32
N SER A 283 -29.87 5.73 -31.47
CA SER A 283 -30.05 5.56 -30.04
C SER A 283 -29.27 6.66 -29.30
N PHE A 284 -29.95 7.37 -28.41
CA PHE A 284 -29.42 8.49 -27.67
C PHE A 284 -29.64 8.28 -26.17
N THR A 285 -28.58 8.50 -25.36
CA THR A 285 -28.70 8.63 -23.90
C THR A 285 -27.93 9.88 -23.47
N GLY A 286 -28.67 10.87 -22.98
CA GLY A 286 -28.12 12.08 -22.39
C GLY A 286 -28.26 12.05 -20.87
N MET A 287 -27.25 12.49 -20.14
CA MET A 287 -27.25 12.53 -18.68
C MET A 287 -26.65 13.86 -18.21
N VAL A 288 -27.31 14.49 -17.22
CA VAL A 288 -26.76 15.61 -16.47
C VAL A 288 -26.88 15.30 -14.98
N GLY A 289 -25.91 15.77 -14.20
CA GLY A 289 -25.90 15.47 -12.78
C GLY A 289 -25.23 16.56 -11.96
N TYR A 290 -25.64 16.61 -10.69
CA TYR A 290 -25.02 17.39 -9.63
C TYR A 290 -24.71 16.48 -8.46
N THR A 291 -23.49 16.58 -7.96
CA THR A 291 -23.02 15.79 -6.81
C THR A 291 -22.43 16.71 -5.76
N GLN A 292 -22.78 16.51 -4.53
CA GLN A 292 -22.20 17.18 -3.36
C GLN A 292 -21.66 16.15 -2.39
N GLN A 293 -20.43 16.34 -1.94
CA GLN A 293 -19.77 15.49 -0.96
C GLN A 293 -19.09 16.34 0.12
N GLN A 294 -19.16 15.88 1.36
CA GLN A 294 -18.43 16.45 2.48
C GLN A 294 -17.87 15.35 3.35
N SER A 295 -16.66 15.57 3.86
CA SER A 295 -16.01 14.69 4.83
C SER A 295 -15.58 15.50 6.04
N ALA A 296 -15.79 14.95 7.23
CA ALA A 296 -15.32 15.49 8.50
C ALA A 296 -14.57 14.38 9.26
N TYR A 297 -13.38 14.69 9.69
CA TYR A 297 -12.54 13.85 10.53
C TYR A 297 -12.38 14.50 11.89
N ASP A 298 -12.51 13.72 12.97
CA ASP A 298 -12.30 14.12 14.36
C ASP A 298 -11.37 13.09 15.01
N GLY A 299 -10.18 13.52 15.39
CA GLY A 299 -9.13 12.71 16.00
C GLY A 299 -8.84 13.15 17.43
N PHE A 300 -8.70 12.18 18.33
CA PHE A 300 -8.29 12.38 19.72
C PHE A 300 -7.28 11.31 20.14
N ASN A 301 -6.25 11.71 20.87
CA ASN A 301 -5.34 10.78 21.53
C ASN A 301 -4.93 11.25 22.92
N ALA A 302 -4.71 10.29 23.82
CA ALA A 302 -4.18 10.52 25.14
C ALA A 302 -3.32 9.34 25.58
N GLY A 303 -2.35 9.59 26.44
CA GLY A 303 -1.46 8.57 26.99
C GLY A 303 -0.90 8.95 28.34
N SER A 304 -0.36 7.97 29.05
CA SER A 304 0.35 8.14 30.30
C SER A 304 1.38 7.04 30.49
N TYR A 305 2.36 7.30 31.34
CA TYR A 305 3.37 6.32 31.73
C TYR A 305 3.74 6.50 33.22
N GLY A 306 4.57 5.58 33.78
CA GLY A 306 4.92 5.60 35.18
C GLY A 306 3.81 4.99 36.06
N PHE A 307 3.39 3.76 35.72
CA PHE A 307 2.37 3.03 36.49
C PHE A 307 2.98 2.31 37.68
N LEU A 308 2.28 2.30 38.81
CA LEU A 308 2.68 1.54 39.99
C LEU A 308 2.66 0.02 39.76
N ASN A 309 1.65 -0.44 38.98
CA ASN A 309 1.49 -1.84 38.57
C ASN A 309 0.81 -1.91 37.22
N ASP A 310 0.80 -3.10 36.59
CA ASP A 310 0.25 -3.33 35.25
C ASP A 310 -1.23 -3.78 35.22
N ASN A 311 -1.91 -3.84 36.39
CA ASN A 311 -3.25 -4.47 36.52
C ASN A 311 -4.33 -3.75 35.73
N LEU A 312 -4.31 -2.41 35.71
CA LEU A 312 -5.32 -1.61 35.02
C LEU A 312 -4.97 -1.34 33.56
N GLN A 313 -3.72 -1.52 33.20
CA GLN A 313 -3.22 -1.29 31.83
C GLN A 313 -3.70 0.06 31.28
N MET A 314 -4.21 0.10 30.04
CA MET A 314 -4.78 1.30 29.42
C MET A 314 -6.21 1.66 29.92
N ASN A 315 -6.82 0.89 30.84
CA ASN A 315 -8.19 1.16 31.29
C ASN A 315 -8.29 2.33 32.24
N ASN A 316 -7.19 2.74 32.89
CA ASN A 316 -7.11 3.96 33.69
C ASN A 316 -5.83 4.73 33.39
N LEU A 317 -5.86 5.67 32.43
CA LEU A 317 -4.74 6.54 32.13
C LEU A 317 -4.37 7.45 33.31
N GLY A 318 -5.34 7.75 34.20
CA GLY A 318 -5.12 8.60 35.35
C GLY A 318 -4.24 8.00 36.45
N SER A 319 -3.98 6.67 36.41
CA SER A 319 -3.07 6.00 37.37
C SER A 319 -1.58 6.08 36.98
N GLY A 320 -1.24 6.60 35.83
CA GLY A 320 0.14 6.93 35.48
C GLY A 320 0.61 8.22 36.14
N THR A 321 1.88 8.30 36.51
CA THR A 321 2.45 9.50 37.16
C THR A 321 2.76 10.62 36.17
N THR A 322 2.94 10.29 34.90
CA THR A 322 3.28 11.26 33.84
C THR A 322 2.31 11.10 32.67
N TYR A 323 1.76 12.23 32.23
CA TYR A 323 0.80 12.26 31.12
C TYR A 323 1.47 12.78 29.84
N THR A 324 1.25 12.11 28.72
CA THR A 324 1.51 12.70 27.41
C THR A 324 0.45 13.76 27.13
N ALA A 325 0.87 14.93 26.63
CA ALA A 325 -0.08 15.98 26.26
C ALA A 325 -1.15 15.39 25.32
N PRO A 326 -2.45 15.51 25.67
CA PRO A 326 -3.52 15.06 24.78
C PRO A 326 -3.46 15.79 23.46
N GLY A 327 -3.70 15.07 22.38
CA GLY A 327 -3.80 15.62 21.02
C GLY A 327 -5.22 15.52 20.51
N SER A 328 -5.68 16.56 19.83
CA SER A 328 -6.94 16.51 19.10
C SER A 328 -6.85 17.31 17.80
N GLU A 329 -7.57 16.86 16.78
CA GLU A 329 -7.65 17.58 15.50
C GLU A 329 -9.00 17.37 14.83
N VAL A 330 -9.49 18.41 14.14
CA VAL A 330 -10.66 18.33 13.28
C VAL A 330 -10.28 18.78 11.87
N LYS A 331 -10.65 17.98 10.88
CA LYS A 331 -10.41 18.29 9.46
C LYS A 331 -11.73 18.16 8.69
N LYS A 332 -12.02 19.13 7.82
CA LYS A 332 -13.22 19.12 6.98
C LYS A 332 -12.88 19.52 5.56
N TRP A 333 -13.42 18.79 4.59
CA TRP A 333 -13.35 19.16 3.19
C TRP A 333 -14.67 18.91 2.48
N ALA A 334 -14.91 19.63 1.39
CA ALA A 334 -16.10 19.50 0.58
C ALA A 334 -15.73 19.49 -0.91
N LEU A 335 -16.55 18.79 -1.70
CA LEU A 335 -16.45 18.68 -3.14
C LEU A 335 -17.84 18.83 -3.77
N ASN A 336 -18.01 19.80 -4.67
CA ASN A 336 -19.20 19.96 -5.48
C ASN A 336 -18.85 19.65 -6.95
N SER A 337 -19.73 18.94 -7.63
CA SER A 337 -19.45 18.52 -9.00
C SER A 337 -20.66 18.63 -9.89
N TYR A 338 -20.46 19.15 -11.10
CA TYR A 338 -21.42 19.13 -12.19
C TYR A 338 -20.91 18.18 -13.26
N LEU A 339 -21.80 17.39 -13.83
CA LEU A 339 -21.42 16.43 -14.88
C LEU A 339 -22.46 16.37 -15.98
N ALA A 340 -22.01 16.17 -17.20
CA ALA A 340 -22.85 15.87 -18.35
C ALA A 340 -22.20 14.77 -19.19
N ARG A 341 -23.03 13.89 -19.76
CA ARG A 341 -22.60 12.81 -20.64
C ARG A 341 -23.62 12.56 -21.73
N VAL A 342 -23.12 12.31 -22.91
CA VAL A 342 -23.90 11.86 -24.07
C VAL A 342 -23.34 10.55 -24.58
N ASN A 343 -24.19 9.56 -24.75
CA ASN A 343 -23.94 8.37 -25.57
C ASN A 343 -24.82 8.39 -26.77
N TYR A 344 -24.24 8.26 -27.95
CA TYR A 344 -24.99 8.26 -29.20
C TYR A 344 -24.52 7.11 -30.08
N THR A 345 -25.47 6.34 -30.57
CA THR A 345 -25.22 5.20 -31.45
C THR A 345 -26.07 5.30 -32.71
N VAL A 346 -25.43 5.13 -33.86
CA VAL A 346 -26.08 5.12 -35.18
C VAL A 346 -25.98 3.73 -35.80
N ASN A 347 -27.10 3.22 -36.35
CA ASN A 347 -27.18 1.90 -36.99
C ASN A 347 -26.63 0.75 -36.14
N ASN A 348 -26.54 0.91 -34.81
CA ASN A 348 -25.85 -0.04 -33.93
C ASN A 348 -24.38 -0.27 -34.30
N LYS A 349 -23.76 0.55 -35.16
CA LYS A 349 -22.41 0.42 -35.70
C LYS A 349 -21.45 1.48 -35.17
N TYR A 350 -21.86 2.75 -35.19
CA TYR A 350 -21.00 3.88 -34.82
C TYR A 350 -21.41 4.39 -33.44
N LEU A 351 -20.50 4.35 -32.50
CA LEU A 351 -20.74 4.72 -31.13
C LEU A 351 -19.88 5.94 -30.76
N LEU A 352 -20.54 6.96 -30.22
CA LEU A 352 -19.93 8.16 -29.67
C LEU A 352 -20.26 8.24 -28.19
N THR A 353 -19.27 8.46 -27.34
CA THR A 353 -19.45 8.89 -25.95
C THR A 353 -18.70 10.21 -25.75
N ALA A 354 -19.36 11.22 -25.24
CA ALA A 354 -18.74 12.46 -24.81
C ALA A 354 -19.17 12.78 -23.39
N SER A 355 -18.25 13.27 -22.55
CA SER A 355 -18.59 13.72 -21.21
C SER A 355 -17.73 14.90 -20.77
N ILE A 356 -18.29 15.70 -19.87
CA ILE A 356 -17.58 16.74 -19.16
C ILE A 356 -17.96 16.69 -17.69
N ARG A 357 -16.99 16.89 -16.82
CA ARG A 357 -17.19 17.05 -15.39
C ARG A 357 -16.43 18.27 -14.89
N ALA A 358 -17.06 19.05 -14.03
CA ALA A 358 -16.47 20.16 -13.31
C ALA A 358 -16.50 19.85 -11.81
N ASP A 359 -15.34 19.75 -11.16
CA ASP A 359 -15.18 19.47 -9.74
C ASP A 359 -14.63 20.70 -9.00
N GLY A 360 -15.36 21.19 -7.99
CA GLY A 360 -14.95 22.29 -7.13
C GLY A 360 -14.61 21.79 -5.72
N SER A 361 -13.33 21.84 -5.35
CA SER A 361 -12.83 21.34 -4.06
C SER A 361 -12.43 22.45 -3.11
N SER A 362 -12.80 22.30 -1.82
CA SER A 362 -12.38 23.21 -0.75
C SER A 362 -10.90 23.10 -0.37
N ARG A 363 -10.17 22.09 -0.90
CA ARG A 363 -8.73 21.90 -0.65
C ARG A 363 -7.86 22.92 -1.39
N PHE A 364 -8.38 23.50 -2.46
CA PHE A 364 -7.66 24.48 -3.28
C PHE A 364 -8.07 25.92 -2.95
N GLY A 365 -7.22 26.87 -3.27
CA GLY A 365 -7.49 28.31 -3.17
C GLY A 365 -8.67 28.74 -4.05
N SER A 366 -9.19 29.95 -3.82
CA SER A 366 -10.37 30.48 -4.52
C SER A 366 -10.28 30.39 -6.03
N ASP A 367 -9.11 30.73 -6.58
CA ASP A 367 -8.90 30.91 -8.02
C ASP A 367 -8.74 29.58 -8.78
N ASN A 368 -8.29 28.53 -8.11
CA ASN A 368 -8.04 27.21 -8.69
C ASN A 368 -8.93 26.10 -8.11
N ARG A 369 -10.03 26.48 -7.47
CA ARG A 369 -10.95 25.55 -6.82
C ARG A 369 -11.62 24.59 -7.81
N TRP A 370 -11.91 25.06 -9.02
CA TRP A 370 -12.60 24.31 -10.05
C TRP A 370 -11.64 23.66 -11.05
N GLY A 371 -11.76 22.34 -11.22
CA GLY A 371 -11.11 21.55 -12.27
C GLY A 371 -12.13 21.08 -13.30
N TYR A 372 -11.76 21.08 -14.59
CA TYR A 372 -12.61 20.66 -15.70
C TYR A 372 -12.03 19.44 -16.40
N PHE A 373 -12.84 18.40 -16.53
CA PHE A 373 -12.39 17.08 -16.95
C PHE A 373 -13.25 16.55 -18.14
N PRO A 374 -12.96 17.00 -19.37
CA PRO A 374 -13.61 16.52 -20.57
C PRO A 374 -13.11 15.14 -20.98
N SER A 375 -13.98 14.34 -21.65
CA SER A 375 -13.59 13.13 -22.36
C SER A 375 -14.45 12.84 -23.56
N ALA A 376 -13.88 12.16 -24.56
CA ALA A 376 -14.56 11.66 -25.73
C ALA A 376 -14.06 10.25 -26.10
N ALA A 377 -14.94 9.42 -26.60
CA ALA A 377 -14.63 8.10 -27.13
C ALA A 377 -15.46 7.80 -28.37
N LEU A 378 -14.81 7.20 -29.36
CA LEU A 378 -15.42 6.70 -30.58
C LEU A 378 -15.17 5.20 -30.67
N ALA A 379 -16.18 4.46 -31.09
CA ALA A 379 -16.03 3.05 -31.42
C ALA A 379 -16.86 2.71 -32.67
N TRP A 380 -16.34 1.77 -33.45
CA TRP A 380 -16.97 1.27 -34.64
C TRP A 380 -17.15 -0.24 -34.55
N ARG A 381 -18.37 -0.72 -34.58
CA ARG A 381 -18.65 -2.15 -34.69
C ARG A 381 -18.53 -2.57 -36.17
N ALA A 382 -17.28 -2.75 -36.61
CA ALA A 382 -16.93 -3.10 -37.97
C ALA A 382 -17.53 -4.46 -38.35
N SER A 383 -17.68 -5.39 -37.37
CA SER A 383 -18.35 -6.67 -37.60
C SER A 383 -19.84 -6.55 -38.08
N GLU A 384 -20.46 -5.38 -37.89
CA GLU A 384 -21.82 -5.14 -38.36
C GLU A 384 -21.90 -4.63 -39.80
N GLU A 385 -20.75 -4.36 -40.45
CA GLU A 385 -20.68 -3.99 -41.86
C GLU A 385 -20.86 -5.24 -42.76
N SER A 386 -21.59 -5.11 -43.87
CA SER A 386 -21.86 -6.24 -44.78
C SER A 386 -20.57 -6.88 -45.29
N PHE A 387 -19.61 -6.06 -45.72
CA PHE A 387 -18.34 -6.54 -46.24
C PHE A 387 -17.44 -7.27 -45.20
N ILE A 388 -17.65 -7.05 -43.90
CA ILE A 388 -17.00 -7.82 -42.84
C ILE A 388 -17.79 -9.05 -42.46
N LYS A 389 -19.16 -8.94 -42.40
CA LYS A 389 -20.04 -10.07 -42.13
C LYS A 389 -19.91 -11.18 -43.18
N ASP A 390 -19.76 -10.81 -44.44
CA ASP A 390 -19.64 -11.75 -45.55
C ASP A 390 -18.35 -12.58 -45.50
N LEU A 391 -17.34 -12.11 -44.76
CA LEU A 391 -16.09 -12.87 -44.49
C LEU A 391 -16.33 -14.08 -43.60
N ASN A 392 -17.39 -14.09 -42.76
CA ASN A 392 -17.69 -15.13 -41.76
C ASN A 392 -16.54 -15.49 -40.81
N ILE A 393 -15.60 -14.55 -40.57
CA ILE A 393 -14.42 -14.74 -39.70
C ILE A 393 -14.66 -14.19 -38.31
N PHE A 394 -15.24 -12.97 -38.24
CA PHE A 394 -15.36 -12.22 -37.00
C PHE A 394 -16.77 -12.30 -36.41
N SER A 395 -16.88 -12.77 -35.16
CA SER A 395 -18.10 -12.64 -34.37
C SER A 395 -18.22 -11.23 -33.75
N ASN A 396 -17.08 -10.58 -33.52
CA ASN A 396 -16.96 -9.20 -33.12
C ASN A 396 -15.69 -8.60 -33.71
N LEU A 397 -15.78 -7.40 -34.25
CA LEU A 397 -14.64 -6.59 -34.65
C LEU A 397 -14.98 -5.14 -34.32
N LYS A 398 -14.29 -4.57 -33.29
CA LYS A 398 -14.63 -3.25 -32.79
C LYS A 398 -13.37 -2.43 -32.46
N PRO A 399 -12.83 -1.68 -33.43
CA PRO A 399 -11.83 -0.65 -33.14
C PRO A 399 -12.45 0.50 -32.32
N ARG A 400 -11.66 1.06 -31.43
CA ARG A 400 -12.04 2.17 -30.55
C ARG A 400 -10.89 3.09 -30.26
N VAL A 401 -11.20 4.37 -30.04
CA VAL A 401 -10.26 5.38 -29.59
C VAL A 401 -10.92 6.22 -28.50
N SER A 402 -10.13 6.65 -27.53
CA SER A 402 -10.61 7.55 -26.49
C SER A 402 -9.54 8.55 -26.06
N PHE A 403 -10.02 9.71 -25.63
CA PHE A 403 -9.23 10.72 -24.98
C PHE A 403 -9.99 11.24 -23.76
N GLY A 404 -9.28 11.48 -22.67
CA GLY A 404 -9.89 12.04 -21.47
C GLY A 404 -8.88 12.70 -20.54
N ILE A 405 -9.36 13.69 -19.80
CA ILE A 405 -8.62 14.35 -18.73
C ILE A 405 -9.28 14.00 -17.41
N THR A 406 -8.47 13.67 -16.41
CA THR A 406 -8.91 13.43 -15.03
C THR A 406 -8.08 14.31 -14.08
N GLY A 407 -8.67 14.73 -12.96
CA GLY A 407 -7.99 15.45 -11.90
C GLY A 407 -7.62 14.55 -10.74
N ASN A 408 -6.71 14.98 -9.89
CA ASN A 408 -6.41 14.35 -8.62
C ASN A 408 -6.22 15.39 -7.52
N GLN A 409 -6.78 15.13 -6.33
CA GLN A 409 -6.62 15.95 -5.12
C GLN A 409 -6.15 15.16 -3.90
N ASP A 410 -6.00 13.83 -4.02
CA ASP A 410 -5.80 12.95 -2.86
C ASP A 410 -4.37 12.98 -2.31
N GLY A 411 -3.41 13.48 -3.08
CA GLY A 411 -2.02 13.66 -2.65
C GLY A 411 -1.77 14.82 -1.67
N ILE A 412 -2.80 15.62 -1.34
CA ILE A 412 -2.67 16.80 -0.49
C ILE A 412 -3.53 16.73 0.77
N GLY A 413 -3.11 17.43 1.81
CA GLY A 413 -3.88 17.56 3.05
C GLY A 413 -5.21 18.31 2.85
N THR A 414 -5.89 18.59 3.95
CA THR A 414 -7.20 19.26 3.92
C THR A 414 -7.11 20.77 3.67
N TYR A 415 -6.02 21.40 4.13
CA TYR A 415 -5.86 22.87 4.08
C TYR A 415 -4.53 23.29 3.43
N PRO A 416 -4.11 22.73 2.29
CA PRO A 416 -2.77 22.96 1.74
C PRO A 416 -2.58 24.36 1.15
N ALA A 417 -3.66 25.03 0.76
CA ALA A 417 -3.63 26.37 0.19
C ALA A 417 -3.50 27.49 1.24
N TYR A 418 -3.74 27.17 2.53
CA TYR A 418 -3.85 28.17 3.59
C TYR A 418 -2.58 28.23 4.45
N ALA A 419 -2.29 29.41 5.01
CA ALA A 419 -1.34 29.55 6.10
C ALA A 419 -1.94 28.92 7.37
N LEU A 420 -1.18 28.06 8.03
CA LEU A 420 -1.58 27.44 9.29
C LEU A 420 -0.65 27.90 10.41
N LEU A 421 -1.19 28.02 11.61
CA LEU A 421 -0.43 28.26 12.83
C LEU A 421 -0.21 26.93 13.56
N GLY A 422 1.01 26.73 14.03
CA GLY A 422 1.36 25.73 15.01
C GLY A 422 1.50 26.37 16.39
N SER A 423 1.39 25.56 17.43
CA SER A 423 1.68 25.99 18.81
C SER A 423 2.84 25.21 19.40
N ASN A 424 3.68 25.86 20.16
CA ASN A 424 4.75 25.24 20.93
C ASN A 424 4.92 25.93 22.26
N GLY A 425 5.30 25.17 23.29
CA GLY A 425 5.62 25.74 24.58
C GLY A 425 7.02 26.35 24.61
N TYR A 426 7.16 27.54 25.16
CA TYR A 426 8.45 28.12 25.48
C TYR A 426 8.45 28.62 26.94
N VAL A 427 9.62 28.87 27.51
CA VAL A 427 9.75 29.37 28.88
C VAL A 427 9.90 30.89 28.84
N ALA A 428 9.03 31.61 29.53
CA ALA A 428 9.11 33.04 29.73
C ALA A 428 8.89 33.35 31.21
N GLY A 429 9.84 34.08 31.82
CA GLY A 429 9.78 34.43 33.22
C GLY A 429 9.83 33.25 34.21
N GLY A 430 10.30 32.07 33.76
CA GLY A 430 10.33 30.84 34.55
C GLY A 430 9.10 29.94 34.34
N ASP A 431 8.04 30.45 33.71
CA ASP A 431 6.81 29.69 33.43
C ASP A 431 6.77 29.19 32.00
N LYS A 432 6.12 28.03 31.79
CA LYS A 432 5.85 27.49 30.46
C LYS A 432 4.64 28.19 29.87
N VAL A 433 4.86 28.94 28.79
CA VAL A 433 3.81 29.65 28.03
C VAL A 433 3.67 29.05 26.63
N THR A 434 2.46 29.13 26.05
CA THR A 434 2.20 28.67 24.70
C THR A 434 2.46 29.77 23.70
N GLY A 435 3.40 29.54 22.79
CA GLY A 435 3.66 30.39 21.64
C GLY A 435 3.01 29.86 20.37
N TYR A 436 2.66 30.75 19.46
CA TYR A 436 2.15 30.41 18.14
C TYR A 436 3.16 30.79 17.07
N TYR A 437 3.30 29.95 16.08
CA TYR A 437 4.20 30.19 14.96
C TYR A 437 3.55 29.73 13.64
N PRO A 438 3.90 30.32 12.49
CA PRO A 438 3.46 29.83 11.19
C PRO A 438 4.03 28.42 10.95
N SER A 439 3.15 27.42 10.81
CA SER A 439 3.56 26.00 10.63
C SER A 439 3.53 25.57 9.16
N GLN A 440 2.88 26.37 8.28
CA GLN A 440 2.75 26.06 6.87
C GLN A 440 2.76 27.34 6.04
N VAL A 441 3.51 27.32 4.93
CA VAL A 441 3.47 28.37 3.91
C VAL A 441 2.15 28.30 3.15
N ALA A 442 1.44 29.42 3.03
CA ALA A 442 0.29 29.51 2.15
C ALA A 442 0.71 29.35 0.68
N ASN A 443 -0.07 28.59 -0.08
CA ASN A 443 0.05 28.59 -1.54
C ASN A 443 -1.36 28.66 -2.17
N THR A 444 -1.85 29.86 -2.36
CA THR A 444 -3.17 30.13 -2.97
C THR A 444 -3.26 29.72 -4.44
N ASN A 445 -2.10 29.56 -5.11
CA ASN A 445 -2.00 29.17 -6.51
C ASN A 445 -2.04 27.64 -6.71
N LEU A 446 -2.17 26.85 -5.62
CA LEU A 446 -2.33 25.42 -5.74
C LEU A 446 -3.54 25.06 -6.61
N LYS A 447 -3.30 24.22 -7.61
CA LYS A 447 -4.29 23.74 -8.56
C LYS A 447 -4.32 22.22 -8.63
N TRP A 448 -5.28 21.71 -9.35
CA TRP A 448 -5.47 20.30 -9.60
C TRP A 448 -4.26 19.68 -10.30
N GLU A 449 -3.79 18.53 -9.79
CA GLU A 449 -2.99 17.62 -10.58
C GLU A 449 -3.87 17.05 -11.70
N THR A 450 -3.40 17.04 -12.93
CA THR A 450 -4.18 16.62 -14.09
C THR A 450 -3.48 15.49 -14.85
N THR A 451 -4.27 14.52 -15.27
CA THR A 451 -3.82 13.42 -16.12
C THR A 451 -4.59 13.41 -17.43
N ALA A 452 -3.89 13.62 -18.53
CA ALA A 452 -4.40 13.43 -19.88
C ALA A 452 -4.04 12.02 -20.37
N GLN A 453 -5.04 11.28 -20.85
CA GLN A 453 -4.88 9.92 -21.37
C GLN A 453 -5.46 9.82 -22.77
N PHE A 454 -4.68 9.29 -23.69
CA PHE A 454 -5.11 8.80 -25.00
C PHE A 454 -5.05 7.27 -24.99
N ASP A 455 -6.06 6.63 -25.57
CA ASP A 455 -6.17 5.19 -25.62
C ASP A 455 -6.73 4.79 -26.99
N ALA A 456 -6.15 3.78 -27.62
CA ALA A 456 -6.58 3.17 -28.85
C ALA A 456 -6.60 1.64 -28.69
N GLY A 457 -7.70 1.03 -29.05
CA GLY A 457 -7.87 -0.41 -28.87
C GLY A 457 -8.71 -1.05 -29.94
N ILE A 458 -8.65 -2.37 -29.98
CA ILE A 458 -9.44 -3.18 -30.88
C ILE A 458 -9.89 -4.45 -30.17
N ASP A 459 -11.21 -4.73 -30.24
CA ASP A 459 -11.84 -5.92 -29.69
C ASP A 459 -12.13 -6.89 -30.84
N PHE A 460 -11.58 -8.09 -30.79
CA PHE A 460 -11.86 -9.19 -31.71
C PHE A 460 -12.70 -10.26 -31.04
N GLY A 461 -13.61 -10.86 -31.78
CA GLY A 461 -14.31 -12.09 -31.44
C GLY A 461 -14.28 -13.06 -32.62
N PHE A 462 -13.98 -14.30 -32.35
CA PHE A 462 -13.91 -15.38 -33.33
C PHE A 462 -14.73 -16.58 -32.85
N PHE A 463 -15.24 -17.41 -33.80
CA PHE A 463 -15.94 -18.66 -33.50
C PHE A 463 -17.13 -18.44 -32.55
N ASN A 464 -18.02 -17.50 -32.88
CA ASN A 464 -19.15 -17.09 -32.04
C ASN A 464 -18.70 -16.62 -30.62
N ASN A 465 -17.62 -15.84 -30.55
CA ASN A 465 -16.99 -15.34 -29.33
C ASN A 465 -16.38 -16.44 -28.42
N ARG A 466 -16.17 -17.66 -28.92
CA ARG A 466 -15.40 -18.68 -28.19
C ARG A 466 -13.94 -18.28 -28.00
N LEU A 467 -13.41 -17.42 -28.87
CA LEU A 467 -12.14 -16.73 -28.70
C LEU A 467 -12.36 -15.23 -28.78
N THR A 468 -12.02 -14.52 -27.73
CA THR A 468 -12.01 -13.05 -27.72
C THR A 468 -10.60 -12.54 -27.46
N VAL A 469 -10.18 -11.54 -28.21
CA VAL A 469 -8.88 -10.88 -28.07
C VAL A 469 -9.10 -9.38 -27.99
N VAL A 470 -8.59 -8.75 -26.94
CA VAL A 470 -8.60 -7.30 -26.77
C VAL A 470 -7.17 -6.80 -26.73
N ILE A 471 -6.88 -5.82 -27.55
CA ILE A 471 -5.57 -5.18 -27.63
C ILE A 471 -5.76 -3.69 -27.42
N ASP A 472 -5.05 -3.13 -26.46
CA ASP A 472 -5.05 -1.70 -26.13
C ASP A 472 -3.64 -1.13 -26.11
N GLY A 473 -3.50 0.07 -26.69
CA GLY A 473 -2.30 0.90 -26.54
C GLY A 473 -2.68 2.22 -25.88
N TYR A 474 -1.94 2.65 -24.88
CA TYR A 474 -2.24 3.88 -24.15
C TYR A 474 -1.01 4.78 -23.99
N TYR A 475 -1.29 6.08 -23.91
CA TYR A 475 -0.37 7.13 -23.53
C TYR A 475 -1.02 8.00 -22.46
N LYS A 476 -0.40 8.09 -21.29
CA LYS A 476 -0.89 8.82 -20.14
C LYS A 476 0.18 9.80 -19.67
N LYS A 477 -0.17 11.08 -19.56
CA LYS A 477 0.70 12.13 -19.05
C LYS A 477 0.04 12.84 -17.87
N THR A 478 0.68 12.77 -16.69
CA THR A 478 0.28 13.48 -15.48
C THR A 478 1.14 14.72 -15.33
N ARG A 479 0.51 15.86 -15.12
CA ARG A 479 1.11 17.19 -14.98
C ARG A 479 0.70 17.83 -13.68
N ASP A 480 1.45 18.86 -13.28
CA ASP A 480 1.16 19.65 -12.10
C ASP A 480 1.12 18.78 -10.83
N LEU A 481 2.05 17.82 -10.72
CA LEU A 481 2.16 16.96 -9.55
C LEU A 481 2.28 17.79 -8.27
N LEU A 482 1.56 17.39 -7.24
CA LEU A 482 1.53 18.07 -5.95
C LEU A 482 2.66 17.56 -5.07
N LEU A 483 3.82 18.22 -5.14
CA LEU A 483 5.05 17.81 -4.46
C LEU A 483 5.44 18.78 -3.35
N LYS A 484 5.96 18.24 -2.24
CA LYS A 484 6.66 19.03 -1.22
C LYS A 484 8.08 19.32 -1.69
N VAL A 485 8.41 20.59 -1.85
CA VAL A 485 9.75 21.05 -2.22
C VAL A 485 10.42 21.72 -1.04
N LYS A 486 11.73 21.58 -0.93
CA LYS A 486 12.54 22.31 0.06
C LYS A 486 12.46 23.82 -0.26
N VAL A 487 12.34 24.63 0.77
CA VAL A 487 12.42 26.09 0.66
C VAL A 487 13.63 26.59 1.44
N PRO A 488 14.19 27.76 1.09
CA PRO A 488 15.32 28.32 1.84
C PRO A 488 14.99 28.46 3.33
N GLY A 489 15.91 28.05 4.20
CA GLY A 489 15.74 28.11 5.67
C GLY A 489 15.44 29.54 6.18
N SER A 490 15.89 30.56 5.46
CA SER A 490 15.58 31.98 5.75
C SER A 490 14.08 32.31 5.67
N SER A 491 13.27 31.46 5.01
CA SER A 491 11.80 31.60 4.99
C SER A 491 11.14 31.20 6.32
N GLY A 492 11.85 30.55 7.22
CA GLY A 492 11.32 29.96 8.47
C GLY A 492 10.64 28.61 8.28
N PHE A 493 10.66 28.02 7.08
CA PHE A 493 10.03 26.74 6.75
C PHE A 493 11.05 25.77 6.15
N SER A 494 10.82 24.48 6.34
CA SER A 494 11.65 23.42 5.74
C SER A 494 11.17 23.00 4.35
N SER A 495 9.88 23.15 4.07
CA SER A 495 9.27 22.76 2.80
C SER A 495 7.98 23.53 2.51
N GLY A 496 7.61 23.61 1.25
CA GLY A 496 6.32 24.12 0.78
C GLY A 496 5.71 23.19 -0.28
N LEU A 497 4.39 23.18 -0.40
CA LEU A 497 3.70 22.42 -1.43
C LEU A 497 3.58 23.24 -2.71
N LYS A 498 3.97 22.66 -3.85
CA LYS A 498 3.87 23.28 -5.18
C LYS A 498 3.33 22.29 -6.22
N ASN A 499 2.69 22.81 -7.26
CA ASN A 499 2.38 22.06 -8.48
C ASN A 499 3.59 22.06 -9.38
N ILE A 500 4.40 21.02 -9.31
CA ILE A 500 5.58 20.85 -10.16
C ILE A 500 5.73 19.38 -10.53
N GLY A 501 6.35 19.18 -11.67
CA GLY A 501 6.68 17.85 -12.13
C GLY A 501 5.66 17.25 -13.09
N GLU A 502 6.20 16.41 -13.96
CA GLU A 502 5.45 15.67 -14.96
C GLU A 502 5.92 14.21 -14.99
N VAL A 503 4.96 13.29 -15.14
CA VAL A 503 5.21 11.85 -15.28
C VAL A 503 4.44 11.31 -16.46
N GLU A 504 5.11 10.48 -17.27
CA GLU A 504 4.53 9.77 -18.40
C GLU A 504 4.40 8.27 -18.07
N ASN A 505 3.31 7.67 -18.53
CA ASN A 505 3.14 6.21 -18.62
C ASN A 505 2.65 5.89 -20.02
N LYS A 506 3.27 4.90 -20.66
CA LYS A 506 2.81 4.38 -21.94
C LYS A 506 2.99 2.90 -21.99
N GLY A 507 2.09 2.23 -22.65
CA GLY A 507 2.12 0.79 -22.66
C GLY A 507 1.12 0.17 -23.60
N PHE A 508 1.09 -1.13 -23.55
CA PHE A 508 0.09 -1.89 -24.24
C PHE A 508 -0.46 -3.00 -23.35
N GLU A 509 -1.71 -3.36 -23.58
CA GLU A 509 -2.42 -4.40 -22.86
C GLU A 509 -3.01 -5.41 -23.86
N LEU A 510 -2.93 -6.68 -23.49
CA LEU A 510 -3.50 -7.80 -24.24
C LEU A 510 -4.36 -8.63 -23.30
N ALA A 511 -5.63 -8.84 -23.64
CA ALA A 511 -6.49 -9.79 -22.97
C ALA A 511 -7.02 -10.82 -23.98
N ILE A 512 -6.83 -12.10 -23.66
CA ILE A 512 -7.33 -13.22 -24.44
C ILE A 512 -8.24 -14.06 -23.55
N ASN A 513 -9.49 -14.29 -23.99
CA ASN A 513 -10.36 -15.26 -23.34
C ASN A 513 -10.78 -16.28 -24.40
N ALA A 514 -10.71 -17.56 -24.04
CA ALA A 514 -11.07 -18.63 -24.95
C ALA A 514 -11.79 -19.77 -24.21
N THR A 515 -12.70 -20.42 -24.93
CA THR A 515 -13.30 -21.71 -24.60
C THR A 515 -12.87 -22.73 -25.65
N PRO A 516 -11.63 -23.26 -25.58
CA PRO A 516 -11.11 -24.17 -26.62
C PRO A 516 -11.93 -25.45 -26.73
N ILE A 517 -12.42 -25.97 -25.60
CA ILE A 517 -13.21 -27.18 -25.53
C ILE A 517 -14.54 -26.87 -24.84
N GLU A 518 -15.64 -27.28 -25.45
CA GLU A 518 -17.01 -27.11 -24.94
C GLU A 518 -17.75 -28.45 -25.09
N GLY A 519 -18.40 -28.94 -24.02
CA GLY A 519 -19.12 -30.20 -23.96
C GLY A 519 -19.10 -30.76 -22.53
N ASP A 520 -19.15 -32.11 -22.40
CA ASP A 520 -19.06 -32.78 -21.09
C ASP A 520 -17.76 -32.41 -20.35
N PHE A 521 -16.68 -32.22 -21.09
CA PHE A 521 -15.46 -31.58 -20.61
C PHE A 521 -15.40 -30.17 -21.19
N THR A 522 -15.32 -29.17 -20.32
CA THR A 522 -15.21 -27.76 -20.72
C THR A 522 -13.87 -27.20 -20.24
N TRP A 523 -13.16 -26.52 -21.13
CA TRP A 523 -11.95 -25.76 -20.81
C TRP A 523 -12.16 -24.29 -21.12
N ASN A 524 -12.10 -23.45 -20.08
CA ASN A 524 -12.06 -22.00 -20.21
C ASN A 524 -10.67 -21.49 -19.84
N THR A 525 -10.10 -20.63 -20.65
CA THR A 525 -8.78 -20.04 -20.40
C THR A 525 -8.81 -18.54 -20.60
N SER A 526 -8.08 -17.81 -19.76
CA SER A 526 -7.89 -16.38 -19.91
C SER A 526 -6.44 -15.99 -19.65
N LEU A 527 -5.89 -15.15 -20.54
CA LEU A 527 -4.59 -14.53 -20.41
C LEU A 527 -4.77 -13.01 -20.39
N ASN A 528 -4.19 -12.33 -19.43
CA ASN A 528 -3.99 -10.88 -19.48
C ASN A 528 -2.50 -10.57 -19.39
N LEU A 529 -2.05 -9.59 -20.16
CA LEU A 529 -0.68 -9.17 -20.25
C LEU A 529 -0.62 -7.66 -20.34
N THR A 530 0.19 -7.03 -19.51
CA THR A 530 0.41 -5.57 -19.51
C THR A 530 1.90 -5.27 -19.58
N TYR A 531 2.29 -4.48 -20.57
CA TYR A 531 3.59 -3.82 -20.66
C TYR A 531 3.40 -2.34 -20.33
N ASN A 532 4.14 -1.81 -19.36
CA ASN A 532 4.09 -0.39 -18.98
C ASN A 532 5.51 0.18 -18.89
N LYS A 533 5.70 1.37 -19.47
CA LYS A 533 6.91 2.16 -19.31
C LYS A 533 6.57 3.47 -18.62
N ASN A 534 7.05 3.64 -17.41
CA ASN A 534 6.96 4.86 -16.62
C ASN A 534 8.21 5.73 -16.83
N LYS A 535 8.06 7.06 -16.84
CA LYS A 535 9.18 8.01 -16.93
C LYS A 535 8.81 9.32 -16.26
N VAL A 536 9.69 9.84 -15.41
CA VAL A 536 9.65 11.21 -14.91
C VAL A 536 10.14 12.15 -16.00
N LEU A 537 9.33 13.13 -16.38
CA LEU A 537 9.66 14.07 -17.46
C LEU A 537 10.21 15.39 -16.94
N ASP A 538 9.70 15.84 -15.80
CA ASP A 538 10.06 17.13 -15.21
C ASP A 538 9.89 17.10 -13.69
N LEU A 539 10.71 17.85 -12.96
CA LEU A 539 10.64 18.06 -11.52
C LEU A 539 10.80 19.54 -11.15
N GLY A 540 10.57 20.46 -12.10
CA GLY A 540 10.77 21.89 -11.94
C GLY A 540 12.25 22.27 -11.88
N ASP A 541 12.64 23.03 -10.86
CA ASP A 541 14.00 23.59 -10.75
C ASP A 541 15.06 22.54 -10.32
N VAL A 542 14.68 21.28 -10.10
CA VAL A 542 15.58 20.23 -9.66
C VAL A 542 15.60 19.05 -10.62
N SER A 543 16.75 18.41 -10.77
CA SER A 543 16.90 17.22 -11.61
C SER A 543 16.51 15.91 -10.90
N PHE A 544 16.50 15.92 -9.56
CA PHE A 544 16.11 14.77 -8.75
C PHE A 544 15.57 15.18 -7.37
N ILE A 545 14.83 14.25 -6.75
CA ILE A 545 14.29 14.36 -5.38
C ILE A 545 14.53 13.03 -4.66
N TYR A 546 14.94 13.09 -3.39
CA TYR A 546 14.93 11.92 -2.50
C TYR A 546 13.56 11.83 -1.83
N PRO A 547 12.82 10.70 -2.00
CA PRO A 547 11.47 10.54 -1.43
C PRO A 547 11.44 10.56 0.10
N SER A 548 12.51 10.13 0.75
CA SER A 548 12.71 10.19 2.20
C SER A 548 13.97 10.97 2.52
N GLN A 549 13.94 11.74 3.63
CA GLN A 549 15.12 12.45 4.09
C GLN A 549 16.23 11.43 4.44
N PRO A 550 17.49 11.68 4.04
CA PRO A 550 18.62 10.90 4.56
C PRO A 550 18.63 11.03 6.10
N GLY A 551 18.57 9.91 6.81
CA GLY A 551 18.61 9.86 8.28
C GLY A 551 17.29 9.73 9.02
N GLN A 552 16.14 9.58 8.33
CA GLN A 552 14.81 9.48 8.95
C GLN A 552 14.20 8.07 8.93
N ASP A 553 14.91 7.07 8.45
CA ASP A 553 14.38 5.72 8.54
C ASP A 553 14.96 5.05 9.81
N GLU A 554 14.05 4.50 10.62
CA GLU A 554 14.35 3.86 11.91
C GLU A 554 15.29 2.66 11.78
N THR A 555 15.48 2.13 10.57
CA THR A 555 16.33 0.99 10.28
C THR A 555 17.79 1.38 10.03
N GLY A 556 18.08 2.70 9.87
CA GLY A 556 19.40 3.19 9.46
C GLY A 556 19.81 2.73 8.06
N ILE A 557 18.90 2.05 7.36
CA ILE A 557 19.05 1.66 5.97
C ILE A 557 18.41 2.80 5.17
N HIS A 558 19.23 3.77 4.77
CA HIS A 558 18.81 4.74 3.78
C HIS A 558 18.48 3.98 2.50
N LEU A 559 17.22 3.59 2.35
CA LEU A 559 16.76 3.01 1.12
C LEU A 559 17.10 4.00 0.02
N GLY A 560 18.15 3.69 -0.74
CA GLY A 560 18.58 4.48 -1.87
C GLY A 560 17.51 4.51 -2.93
N ARG A 561 16.49 5.35 -2.73
CA ARG A 561 15.47 5.63 -3.74
C ARG A 561 15.66 7.05 -4.23
N ILE A 562 15.52 7.21 -5.53
CA ILE A 562 15.59 8.51 -6.19
C ILE A 562 14.40 8.68 -7.14
N ILE A 563 13.89 9.88 -7.20
CA ILE A 563 12.99 10.33 -8.26
C ILE A 563 13.83 11.27 -9.11
N GLN A 564 14.15 10.88 -10.34
CA GLN A 564 15.06 11.61 -11.22
C GLN A 564 14.45 11.78 -12.61
N VAL A 565 14.63 12.95 -13.19
CA VAL A 565 14.21 13.24 -14.56
C VAL A 565 14.86 12.22 -15.52
N GLY A 566 14.05 11.66 -16.41
CA GLY A 566 14.49 10.64 -17.38
C GLY A 566 14.34 9.21 -16.88
N GLN A 567 14.16 8.97 -15.57
CA GLN A 567 14.06 7.65 -14.95
C GLN A 567 12.61 7.29 -14.57
N PRO A 568 12.28 6.01 -14.39
CA PRO A 568 11.00 5.60 -13.85
C PRO A 568 10.90 5.90 -12.35
N LEU A 569 9.67 6.03 -11.85
CA LEU A 569 9.42 6.02 -10.41
C LEU A 569 9.80 4.66 -9.81
N GLY A 570 10.30 4.64 -8.56
CA GLY A 570 10.73 3.41 -7.90
C GLY A 570 12.16 2.97 -8.27
N THR A 571 12.97 3.87 -8.78
CA THR A 571 14.40 3.66 -9.08
C THR A 571 15.22 3.57 -7.81
N PHE A 572 16.06 2.54 -7.70
CA PHE A 572 17.05 2.37 -6.63
C PHE A 572 18.34 3.11 -6.98
N TYR A 573 18.93 3.75 -5.98
CA TYR A 573 20.09 4.62 -6.14
C TYR A 573 21.10 4.38 -5.01
N GLY A 574 22.32 4.00 -5.37
CA GLY A 574 23.34 3.62 -4.38
C GLY A 574 24.68 3.36 -5.03
N TYR A 575 25.58 2.76 -4.27
CA TYR A 575 26.93 2.43 -4.69
C TYR A 575 26.98 1.13 -5.50
N VAL A 576 27.99 0.98 -6.32
CA VAL A 576 28.27 -0.26 -7.04
C VAL A 576 29.23 -1.10 -6.21
N TYR A 577 28.74 -2.25 -5.73
CA TYR A 577 29.56 -3.26 -5.04
C TYR A 577 30.56 -3.89 -6.00
N ASP A 578 31.82 -3.96 -5.60
CA ASP A 578 32.95 -4.46 -6.41
C ASP A 578 33.73 -5.60 -5.70
N GLY A 579 33.07 -6.31 -4.80
CA GLY A 579 33.69 -7.40 -4.05
C GLY A 579 34.25 -6.95 -2.71
N LEU A 580 35.21 -7.72 -2.22
CA LEU A 580 35.92 -7.48 -0.95
C LEU A 580 37.39 -7.25 -1.23
N PHE A 581 38.05 -6.46 -0.37
CA PHE A 581 39.51 -6.32 -0.44
C PHE A 581 40.19 -7.63 -0.01
N SER A 582 41.14 -8.09 -0.85
CA SER A 582 41.99 -9.23 -0.55
C SER A 582 43.26 -8.82 0.25
N THR A 583 44.00 -9.80 0.74
CA THR A 583 45.30 -9.55 1.42
C THR A 583 46.41 -9.06 0.46
N THR A 584 46.20 -9.22 -0.86
CA THR A 584 47.16 -8.85 -1.91
C THR A 584 46.82 -7.52 -2.59
N ASP A 585 45.66 -6.90 -2.25
CA ASP A 585 45.24 -5.62 -2.86
C ASP A 585 46.09 -4.46 -2.32
N ASP A 586 46.47 -3.54 -3.19
CA ASP A 586 47.10 -2.25 -2.77
C ASP A 586 45.99 -1.27 -2.31
N ILE A 587 45.57 -1.47 -1.06
CA ILE A 587 44.48 -0.70 -0.46
C ILE A 587 44.86 0.77 -0.29
N ALA A 588 46.14 1.05 0.02
CA ALA A 588 46.62 2.40 0.26
C ALA A 588 46.48 3.31 -0.97
N SER A 589 46.60 2.73 -2.18
CA SER A 589 46.44 3.44 -3.45
C SER A 589 44.99 3.37 -4.00
N SER A 590 44.07 2.72 -3.29
CA SER A 590 42.67 2.57 -3.72
C SER A 590 41.84 3.80 -3.35
N ALA A 591 40.64 3.90 -3.93
CA ALA A 591 39.63 4.92 -3.57
C ALA A 591 39.10 4.79 -2.11
N GLN A 592 39.53 3.75 -1.37
CA GLN A 592 39.18 3.50 0.05
C GLN A 592 40.47 3.23 0.88
N PRO A 593 41.39 4.17 0.99
CA PRO A 593 42.76 3.93 1.56
C PRO A 593 42.75 3.55 3.06
N THR A 594 41.63 3.74 3.75
CA THR A 594 41.49 3.37 5.17
C THR A 594 40.87 2.00 5.37
N ALA A 595 40.42 1.33 4.30
CA ALA A 595 39.90 -0.02 4.36
C ALA A 595 40.96 -1.04 4.77
N LYS A 596 40.53 -2.21 5.16
CA LYS A 596 41.40 -3.35 5.50
C LYS A 596 41.00 -4.56 4.64
N PRO A 597 41.88 -5.56 4.50
CA PRO A 597 41.48 -6.83 3.86
C PRO A 597 40.20 -7.39 4.49
N GLY A 598 39.25 -7.81 3.65
CA GLY A 598 37.93 -8.26 4.05
C GLY A 598 36.87 -7.18 4.16
N ASP A 599 37.20 -5.91 4.00
CA ASP A 599 36.21 -4.84 3.92
C ASP A 599 35.56 -4.79 2.54
N ILE A 600 34.35 -4.23 2.46
CA ILE A 600 33.62 -4.08 1.19
C ILE A 600 34.31 -3.05 0.32
N ARG A 601 34.55 -3.41 -0.94
CA ARG A 601 35.05 -2.53 -2.00
C ARG A 601 33.88 -2.01 -2.85
N TYR A 602 33.87 -0.70 -3.07
CA TYR A 602 32.95 -0.03 -3.97
C TYR A 602 33.69 0.54 -5.15
N LYS A 603 33.00 0.64 -6.30
CA LYS A 603 33.56 1.28 -7.48
C LYS A 603 33.53 2.80 -7.34
N ASP A 604 34.70 3.41 -7.60
CA ASP A 604 34.82 4.82 -7.89
C ASP A 604 34.39 5.03 -9.36
N ILE A 605 33.28 5.71 -9.56
CA ILE A 605 32.65 5.88 -10.88
C ILE A 605 32.51 7.35 -11.27
N SER A 606 32.60 8.28 -10.31
CA SER A 606 32.39 9.70 -10.56
C SER A 606 33.05 10.54 -9.46
N GLY A 607 33.39 11.77 -9.82
CA GLY A 607 33.88 12.82 -8.93
C GLY A 607 33.30 14.17 -9.34
N PRO A 608 33.85 15.31 -8.86
CA PRO A 608 33.36 16.66 -9.19
C PRO A 608 33.27 16.94 -10.70
N ASP A 609 34.16 16.37 -11.48
CA ASP A 609 34.23 16.55 -12.92
C ASP A 609 33.49 15.42 -13.71
N GLY A 610 32.75 14.56 -13.01
CA GLY A 610 32.00 13.43 -13.61
C GLY A 610 32.87 12.24 -14.01
N VAL A 611 34.14 12.19 -13.53
CA VAL A 611 35.07 11.07 -13.74
C VAL A 611 35.57 10.58 -12.39
N PRO A 612 36.07 9.34 -12.24
CA PRO A 612 36.63 8.80 -11.00
C PRO A 612 37.71 9.75 -10.42
N ASP A 613 37.62 10.05 -9.13
CA ASP A 613 38.49 11.00 -8.44
C ASP A 613 39.39 10.37 -7.37
N GLY A 614 39.33 9.05 -7.21
CA GLY A 614 40.11 8.30 -6.23
C GLY A 614 39.53 8.29 -4.82
N VAL A 615 38.26 8.71 -4.65
CA VAL A 615 37.59 8.77 -3.35
C VAL A 615 36.15 8.28 -3.44
N ILE A 616 35.76 7.29 -2.66
CA ILE A 616 34.35 6.85 -2.57
C ILE A 616 33.52 7.81 -1.74
N ASN A 617 32.65 8.58 -2.39
CA ASN A 617 31.76 9.56 -1.79
C ASN A 617 30.34 9.53 -2.44
N ASP A 618 29.47 10.52 -2.14
CA ASP A 618 28.10 10.54 -2.68
C ASP A 618 28.00 10.72 -4.21
N LEU A 619 29.08 11.16 -4.87
CA LEU A 619 29.14 11.29 -6.32
C LEU A 619 29.27 9.93 -7.02
N ASP A 620 29.73 8.87 -6.32
CA ASP A 620 29.83 7.50 -6.83
C ASP A 620 28.52 6.73 -6.78
N ARG A 621 27.45 7.37 -6.33
CA ARG A 621 26.12 6.75 -6.33
C ARG A 621 25.52 6.80 -7.72
N THR A 622 24.91 5.70 -8.12
CA THR A 622 24.27 5.56 -9.43
C THR A 622 22.96 4.77 -9.33
N ILE A 623 22.27 4.60 -10.45
CA ILE A 623 21.08 3.75 -10.52
C ILE A 623 21.51 2.30 -10.41
N ILE A 624 20.99 1.60 -9.41
CA ILE A 624 21.34 0.20 -9.10
C ILE A 624 20.19 -0.78 -9.33
N GLY A 625 19.01 -0.30 -9.71
CA GLY A 625 17.84 -1.14 -10.00
C GLY A 625 16.55 -0.35 -10.10
N CYS A 626 15.45 -1.04 -10.39
CA CYS A 626 14.11 -0.43 -10.47
C CYS A 626 13.03 -1.41 -10.01
N ALA A 627 12.14 -0.94 -9.11
CA ALA A 627 11.03 -1.73 -8.59
C ALA A 627 9.86 -1.92 -9.59
N GLN A 628 9.84 -1.15 -10.69
CA GLN A 628 8.75 -1.22 -11.67
C GLN A 628 8.90 -2.44 -12.57
N PRO A 629 7.89 -3.34 -12.66
CA PRO A 629 7.92 -4.43 -13.61
C PRO A 629 7.80 -3.89 -15.05
N LYS A 630 8.52 -4.52 -15.97
CA LYS A 630 8.40 -4.25 -17.40
C LYS A 630 7.16 -4.93 -17.99
N LEU A 631 6.87 -6.14 -17.52
CA LEU A 631 5.76 -6.97 -17.96
C LEU A 631 5.12 -7.64 -16.76
N PHE A 632 3.78 -7.66 -16.73
CA PHE A 632 3.04 -8.39 -15.71
C PHE A 632 1.70 -8.87 -16.26
N GLY A 633 1.15 -9.89 -15.63
CA GLY A 633 -0.11 -10.45 -16.08
C GLY A 633 -0.60 -11.63 -15.26
N GLY A 634 -1.62 -12.28 -15.79
CA GLY A 634 -2.21 -13.48 -15.22
C GLY A 634 -2.67 -14.44 -16.30
N PHE A 635 -2.54 -15.72 -16.01
CA PHE A 635 -3.01 -16.80 -16.87
C PHE A 635 -3.86 -17.77 -16.05
N ASN A 636 -5.15 -17.80 -16.34
CA ASN A 636 -6.15 -18.55 -15.58
C ASN A 636 -6.75 -19.64 -16.46
N ASN A 637 -6.90 -20.83 -15.91
CA ASN A 637 -7.53 -21.97 -16.56
C ASN A 637 -8.57 -22.58 -15.64
N THR A 638 -9.76 -22.84 -16.18
CA THR A 638 -10.84 -23.54 -15.52
C THR A 638 -11.20 -24.76 -16.36
N PHE A 639 -11.08 -25.92 -15.76
CA PHE A 639 -11.47 -27.19 -16.35
C PHE A 639 -12.67 -27.72 -15.60
N SER A 640 -13.75 -28.04 -16.31
CA SER A 640 -14.98 -28.60 -15.72
C SER A 640 -15.30 -29.93 -16.40
N TYR A 641 -15.54 -30.97 -15.62
CA TYR A 641 -15.99 -32.26 -16.09
C TYR A 641 -17.06 -32.83 -15.15
N LYS A 642 -18.29 -32.90 -15.61
CA LYS A 642 -19.47 -33.31 -14.82
C LYS A 642 -19.58 -32.45 -13.55
N ASN A 643 -19.34 -33.02 -12.38
CA ASN A 643 -19.42 -32.35 -11.07
C ASN A 643 -18.07 -31.90 -10.51
N PHE A 644 -16.99 -31.99 -11.30
CA PHE A 644 -15.64 -31.61 -10.90
C PHE A 644 -15.21 -30.35 -11.63
N ASP A 645 -14.68 -29.38 -10.86
CA ASP A 645 -14.05 -28.18 -11.39
C ASP A 645 -12.62 -28.08 -10.87
N LEU A 646 -11.67 -27.77 -11.77
CA LEU A 646 -10.30 -27.46 -11.44
C LEU A 646 -9.99 -26.04 -11.94
N ASN A 647 -9.60 -25.16 -11.04
CA ASN A 647 -9.16 -23.83 -11.35
C ASN A 647 -7.66 -23.69 -11.09
N VAL A 648 -6.90 -23.30 -12.13
CA VAL A 648 -5.47 -23.01 -12.04
C VAL A 648 -5.28 -21.53 -12.36
N ASN A 649 -4.97 -20.73 -11.34
CA ASN A 649 -4.74 -19.30 -11.47
C ASN A 649 -3.26 -19.01 -11.34
N THR A 650 -2.71 -18.36 -12.34
CA THR A 650 -1.29 -18.01 -12.37
C THR A 650 -1.13 -16.51 -12.54
N ILE A 651 -0.28 -15.89 -11.74
CA ILE A 651 0.12 -14.50 -11.88
C ILE A 651 1.64 -14.39 -12.02
N PHE A 652 2.10 -13.41 -12.76
CA PHE A 652 3.54 -13.21 -12.97
C PHE A 652 3.91 -11.73 -13.11
N THR A 653 5.14 -11.42 -12.72
CA THR A 653 5.81 -10.16 -13.03
C THR A 653 7.20 -10.44 -13.55
N ILE A 654 7.69 -9.60 -14.47
CA ILE A 654 8.99 -9.78 -15.12
C ILE A 654 9.71 -8.43 -15.21
N GLY A 655 11.00 -8.43 -14.85
CA GLY A 655 11.91 -7.31 -15.07
C GLY A 655 11.81 -6.18 -14.07
N ASN A 656 11.31 -6.47 -12.86
CA ASN A 656 11.44 -5.62 -11.69
C ASN A 656 12.55 -6.13 -10.77
N ASP A 657 13.13 -5.22 -10.00
CA ASP A 657 14.10 -5.51 -8.97
C ASP A 657 13.47 -5.32 -7.58
N VAL A 658 14.02 -6.00 -6.59
CA VAL A 658 13.68 -5.85 -5.16
C VAL A 658 14.94 -5.50 -4.39
N TYR A 659 14.92 -4.42 -3.65
CA TYR A 659 15.95 -4.12 -2.67
C TYR A 659 15.67 -4.90 -1.39
N ASN A 660 16.49 -5.92 -1.09
CA ASN A 660 16.28 -6.83 0.02
C ASN A 660 16.82 -6.25 1.35
N GLY A 661 16.01 -5.39 1.99
CA GLY A 661 16.35 -4.80 3.28
C GLY A 661 16.50 -5.82 4.42
N THR A 662 15.85 -7.00 4.31
CA THR A 662 16.04 -8.09 5.30
C THR A 662 17.46 -8.62 5.24
N ARG A 663 18.04 -8.81 4.04
CA ARG A 663 19.45 -9.20 3.90
C ARG A 663 20.39 -8.14 4.48
N VAL A 664 20.14 -6.86 4.23
CA VAL A 664 20.96 -5.78 4.82
C VAL A 664 21.00 -5.87 6.33
N THR A 665 19.86 -6.16 6.98
CA THR A 665 19.80 -6.31 8.44
C THR A 665 20.43 -7.62 8.91
N MET A 666 20.13 -8.73 8.22
CA MET A 666 20.50 -10.07 8.66
C MET A 666 21.89 -10.52 8.21
N GLU A 667 22.57 -9.74 7.36
CA GLU A 667 23.94 -9.95 6.90
C GLU A 667 24.87 -8.78 7.32
N ASN A 668 24.48 -8.02 8.36
CA ASN A 668 25.19 -6.79 8.78
C ASN A 668 26.57 -7.00 9.38
N MET A 669 26.93 -8.24 9.73
CA MET A 669 28.23 -8.68 10.27
C MET A 669 28.68 -7.95 11.55
N GLN A 670 27.74 -7.34 12.30
CA GLN A 670 28.07 -6.54 13.49
C GLN A 670 28.16 -7.37 14.79
N GLY A 671 27.61 -8.58 14.80
CA GLY A 671 27.61 -9.44 15.99
C GLY A 671 26.82 -8.88 17.19
N SER A 672 25.93 -7.90 16.95
CA SER A 672 25.07 -7.33 17.99
C SER A 672 23.63 -7.83 17.95
N THR A 673 23.25 -8.45 16.85
CA THR A 673 21.95 -9.07 16.63
C THR A 673 22.14 -10.41 15.97
N ASN A 674 21.17 -11.31 16.08
CA ASN A 674 21.22 -12.57 15.35
C ASN A 674 21.18 -12.32 13.84
N MET A 675 21.68 -13.24 13.06
CA MET A 675 21.88 -13.15 11.62
C MET A 675 21.52 -14.47 10.93
N PHE A 676 21.53 -14.48 9.58
CA PHE A 676 21.37 -15.72 8.83
C PHE A 676 22.54 -16.68 9.09
N ALA A 677 22.26 -17.99 9.12
CA ALA A 677 23.29 -19.02 9.25
C ALA A 677 24.34 -18.94 8.12
N SER A 678 23.94 -18.46 6.94
CA SER A 678 24.86 -18.22 5.80
C SER A 678 25.96 -17.20 6.10
N THR A 679 25.82 -16.35 7.14
CA THR A 679 26.82 -15.38 7.54
C THR A 679 28.09 -16.01 8.10
N MET A 680 28.08 -17.30 8.46
CA MET A 680 29.30 -18.03 8.82
C MET A 680 30.25 -18.23 7.63
N ASN A 681 29.80 -18.01 6.40
CA ASN A 681 30.68 -17.95 5.22
C ASN A 681 31.13 -16.50 4.95
N TYR A 682 31.86 -15.93 5.90
CA TYR A 682 32.43 -14.59 5.82
C TYR A 682 33.92 -14.62 5.47
N TRP A 683 34.47 -13.48 5.10
CA TRP A 683 35.85 -13.31 4.71
C TRP A 683 36.82 -13.53 5.90
N THR A 684 37.79 -14.37 5.67
CA THR A 684 38.97 -14.55 6.52
C THR A 684 40.22 -14.63 5.63
N PRO A 685 41.47 -14.49 6.18
CA PRO A 685 42.67 -14.69 5.37
C PRO A 685 42.74 -16.03 4.64
N ASP A 686 42.12 -17.08 5.22
CA ASP A 686 42.04 -18.43 4.63
C ASP A 686 40.82 -18.62 3.72
N ASN A 687 39.85 -17.71 3.74
CA ASN A 687 38.60 -17.74 2.94
C ASN A 687 38.36 -16.40 2.22
N GLN A 688 39.29 -16.00 1.34
CA GLN A 688 39.23 -14.67 0.70
C GLN A 688 38.15 -14.54 -0.39
N ASN A 689 37.56 -15.66 -0.82
CA ASN A 689 36.46 -15.69 -1.82
C ASN A 689 35.07 -15.71 -1.18
N ALA A 690 34.96 -15.44 0.12
CA ALA A 690 33.69 -15.40 0.81
C ALA A 690 32.78 -14.28 0.25
N PRO A 691 31.44 -14.49 0.23
CA PRO A 691 30.50 -13.49 -0.27
C PRO A 691 30.24 -12.33 0.71
N LEU A 692 30.60 -12.48 1.97
CA LEU A 692 30.33 -11.51 3.04
C LEU A 692 31.64 -10.98 3.65
N PRO A 693 31.65 -9.71 4.09
CA PRO A 693 32.84 -9.07 4.64
C PRO A 693 33.24 -9.69 5.98
N ARG A 694 34.44 -9.35 6.46
CA ARG A 694 34.86 -9.69 7.81
C ARG A 694 33.91 -9.07 8.83
N PRO A 695 33.62 -9.74 9.97
CA PRO A 695 32.78 -9.20 11.02
C PRO A 695 33.36 -7.93 11.64
N LEU A 696 32.54 -6.89 11.83
CA LEU A 696 32.91 -5.62 12.44
C LEU A 696 31.80 -5.02 13.26
N ARG A 697 32.08 -4.52 14.47
CA ARG A 697 31.08 -3.87 15.33
C ARG A 697 30.57 -2.52 14.79
N SER A 698 31.28 -1.90 13.87
CA SER A 698 30.97 -0.58 13.32
C SER A 698 30.00 -0.66 12.14
N LYS A 699 28.99 0.22 12.13
CA LYS A 699 28.06 0.40 10.98
C LYS A 699 28.72 1.03 9.74
N ALA A 700 29.94 1.53 9.85
CA ALA A 700 30.56 2.35 8.81
C ALA A 700 30.89 1.60 7.50
N VAL A 701 30.75 0.28 7.48
CA VAL A 701 31.23 -0.57 6.36
C VAL A 701 30.15 -0.84 5.32
N MET A 702 28.87 -0.78 5.68
CA MET A 702 27.78 -1.15 4.76
C MET A 702 27.06 0.08 4.23
N ARG A 703 27.11 0.27 2.91
CA ARG A 703 26.41 1.33 2.20
C ARG A 703 25.31 0.73 1.34
N VAL A 704 24.27 1.52 1.02
CA VAL A 704 23.26 1.14 0.05
C VAL A 704 23.93 0.84 -1.28
N SER A 705 23.83 -0.41 -1.74
CA SER A 705 24.50 -0.88 -2.95
C SER A 705 23.68 -1.92 -3.70
N ASN A 706 24.11 -2.22 -4.92
CA ASN A 706 23.52 -3.28 -5.75
C ASN A 706 23.75 -4.70 -5.19
N GLN A 707 24.57 -4.89 -4.18
CA GLN A 707 24.76 -6.17 -3.47
C GLN A 707 23.42 -6.75 -2.95
N TYR A 708 22.50 -5.88 -2.57
CA TYR A 708 21.20 -6.22 -2.00
C TYR A 708 20.03 -6.03 -2.97
N VAL A 709 20.32 -5.77 -4.23
CA VAL A 709 19.32 -5.71 -5.30
C VAL A 709 19.18 -7.09 -5.92
N GLU A 710 17.98 -7.61 -5.86
CA GLU A 710 17.64 -8.96 -6.36
C GLU A 710 16.61 -8.87 -7.47
N ASN A 711 16.62 -9.88 -8.36
CA ASN A 711 15.57 -10.00 -9.37
C ASN A 711 14.23 -10.31 -8.71
N GLY A 712 13.29 -9.39 -8.84
CA GLY A 712 11.93 -9.50 -8.29
C GLY A 712 10.93 -10.21 -9.21
N SER A 713 11.36 -10.75 -10.34
CA SER A 713 10.47 -11.48 -11.26
C SER A 713 9.97 -12.76 -10.61
N TYR A 714 8.67 -13.05 -10.76
CA TYR A 714 8.08 -14.26 -10.21
C TYR A 714 6.96 -14.81 -11.10
N LEU A 715 6.69 -16.10 -10.92
CA LEU A 715 5.52 -16.84 -11.35
C LEU A 715 4.89 -17.50 -10.11
N ARG A 716 3.63 -17.24 -9.87
CA ARG A 716 2.90 -17.76 -8.70
C ARG A 716 1.58 -18.40 -9.12
#